data_cae6e361a8be20daafd11386cd7b2178
#
_entry.id   cae6e361a8be20daafd11386cd7b2178
#
_cell.length_a   1.000
_cell.length_b   1.000
_cell.length_c   1.000
_cell.angle_alpha   90.00
_cell.angle_beta   90.00
_cell.angle_gamma   90.00
#
_symmetry.space_group_name_H-M   'P 1'
#
loop_
_entity.id
_entity.type
_entity.pdbx_description
1 polymer ?
#
loop_
_entity_poly.entity_id
_entity_poly.type
_entity_poly.pdbx_seq_one_letter_code
_entity_poly.pdbx_strand_id
1 'polypeptide(L)'
;MLGNTIGILLSRREWNKLNRANFDLETSFYHYAKKGEELNLEVVFIPINNISITEGKAEAIVIKNNTIIHKGMVNIPSIIYNPTKFNRKINIKMIRELSQHPNVHLINEHHVLKDKYVFDIIQSQPELQKYVNNEIYQTDSSITFYLLGQKNMKQQWEVFIIFAKDLDEKKYSYEDAYQLINNNHTEKENKNVLLNEISQNILSIIQYYYPGLNEIGLQFILNQDGEVTLKSFCTKKSIEKDLFGWNQQLWKKIVEWPIELAYEIKLKNEYLKEINNQNEHENDKFQPSLYLEGTDYHVWVKFEPFQDDEMIIKVPKGILKHKLNQLYDIQFGVKKETCVYFISKETAYLRNNCYEYPLVIFVSSSLVERMRIPLNLVYQLKISNEKIMIGPTIGFLLGEKNQLYNPEYMKKFSDRFGKYEKFGGLAIAFSTRSIDWNEKIVYGMIYDPKQKKWIYNSAPIPSTLYRRNFHQNKKTIKQLRDITENQLFNSHHFKKSDLYNLREDLEISDHLPETHILDDMDKLIEFINLKQKVILKPVSLSRGRGIFIIEKNKEELEGFILYDYRKKYRVRHLLSDSIAFHDMLESLGIFKQNYLFQTYIPLLNVNERPFDVRVVMQKYKKNKWVCSGIECRIAGENEDLTNIARGGKAMTLEEVIQDSGKNLSYSKIKNKMLLICHDFCDLMDKKEEHYAEFGLDIALDEQGYPWLLEANIFPSFKGFKDIDFEMYLKIRYQPLFYAVKLQGFDVLEEESVFDEVYNQNQ
;
A
#
# COMPACT_ATOMS: atom_id res chain seq x y z
N MET A 1 -27.37 26.40 0.52
CA MET A 1 -28.36 25.32 0.32
C MET A 1 -27.76 24.37 -0.69
N LEU A 2 -27.42 23.14 -0.30
CA LEU A 2 -27.14 22.08 -1.26
C LEU A 2 -28.44 21.79 -1.99
N GLY A 3 -28.47 22.00 -3.31
CA GLY A 3 -29.70 21.83 -4.09
C GLY A 3 -30.17 20.37 -4.04
N ASN A 4 -31.48 20.15 -4.06
CA ASN A 4 -32.13 18.84 -4.17
C ASN A 4 -31.87 18.20 -5.56
N THR A 5 -30.71 18.44 -6.16
CA THR A 5 -30.40 18.11 -7.56
C THR A 5 -29.28 17.09 -7.65
N ILE A 6 -29.52 16.02 -8.41
CA ILE A 6 -28.52 14.99 -8.75
C ILE A 6 -28.23 15.07 -10.24
N GLY A 7 -26.94 15.06 -10.61
CA GLY A 7 -26.49 15.05 -11.99
C GLY A 7 -26.27 13.63 -12.51
N ILE A 8 -26.73 13.34 -13.73
CA ILE A 8 -26.40 12.13 -14.48
C ILE A 8 -25.56 12.52 -15.69
N LEU A 9 -24.33 12.03 -15.78
CA LEU A 9 -23.47 12.33 -16.93
C LEU A 9 -23.89 11.55 -18.16
N LEU A 10 -23.96 12.26 -19.29
CA LEU A 10 -24.28 11.70 -20.59
C LEU A 10 -23.14 11.84 -21.58
N SER A 11 -22.95 10.83 -22.42
CA SER A 11 -22.18 10.96 -23.65
C SER A 11 -22.95 11.81 -24.69
N ARG A 12 -22.25 12.37 -25.68
CA ARG A 12 -22.86 13.11 -26.77
C ARG A 12 -23.95 12.30 -27.52
N ARG A 13 -23.74 10.99 -27.64
CA ARG A 13 -24.72 10.09 -28.28
C ARG A 13 -26.01 9.96 -27.45
N GLU A 14 -25.88 9.85 -26.15
CA GLU A 14 -27.01 9.75 -25.22
C GLU A 14 -27.79 11.07 -25.16
N TRP A 15 -27.08 12.20 -25.09
CA TRP A 15 -27.66 13.53 -25.17
C TRP A 15 -28.47 13.73 -26.43
N ASN A 16 -27.91 13.38 -27.61
CA ASN A 16 -28.61 13.47 -28.86
C ASN A 16 -29.81 12.52 -28.96
N LYS A 17 -29.75 11.37 -28.29
CA LYS A 17 -30.88 10.41 -28.24
C LYS A 17 -32.03 10.97 -27.38
N LEU A 18 -31.71 11.57 -26.23
CA LEU A 18 -32.70 12.21 -25.37
C LEU A 18 -33.37 13.41 -26.05
N ASN A 19 -32.64 14.21 -26.82
CA ASN A 19 -33.17 15.37 -27.51
C ASN A 19 -34.03 15.06 -28.76
N ARG A 20 -34.15 13.79 -29.16
CA ARG A 20 -35.04 13.39 -30.30
C ARG A 20 -36.41 13.07 -29.77
N ALA A 21 -37.48 13.48 -30.51
CA ALA A 21 -38.88 13.54 -30.10
C ALA A 21 -39.55 12.20 -29.70
N ASN A 22 -38.92 11.06 -29.86
CA ASN A 22 -39.44 9.75 -29.44
C ASN A 22 -38.66 9.25 -28.19
N PHE A 23 -39.14 9.65 -27.02
CA PHE A 23 -38.63 9.18 -25.75
C PHE A 23 -39.28 7.86 -25.37
N ASP A 24 -38.48 6.82 -25.24
CA ASP A 24 -38.93 5.51 -24.80
C ASP A 24 -38.97 5.47 -23.26
N LEU A 25 -40.18 5.30 -22.71
CA LEU A 25 -40.45 5.26 -21.27
C LEU A 25 -39.79 4.06 -20.56
N GLU A 26 -39.35 3.06 -21.32
CA GLU A 26 -38.64 1.89 -20.81
C GLU A 26 -37.13 2.10 -20.69
N THR A 27 -36.63 3.33 -20.79
CA THR A 27 -35.22 3.63 -20.66
C THR A 27 -34.81 3.85 -19.19
N SER A 28 -33.54 3.55 -18.89
CA SER A 28 -32.93 3.84 -17.59
C SER A 28 -33.08 5.31 -17.18
N PHE A 29 -33.11 6.23 -18.15
CA PHE A 29 -33.27 7.67 -17.89
C PHE A 29 -34.61 8.02 -17.29
N TYR A 30 -35.67 7.37 -17.75
CA TYR A 30 -37.01 7.51 -17.17
C TYR A 30 -37.03 7.03 -15.70
N HIS A 31 -36.42 5.88 -15.43
CA HIS A 31 -36.38 5.32 -14.10
C HIS A 31 -35.52 6.16 -13.13
N TYR A 32 -34.41 6.75 -13.60
CA TYR A 32 -33.67 7.71 -12.81
C TYR A 32 -34.53 8.91 -12.42
N ALA A 33 -35.22 9.50 -13.37
CA ALA A 33 -36.10 10.66 -13.13
C ALA A 33 -37.23 10.31 -12.17
N LYS A 34 -37.94 9.20 -12.42
CA LYS A 34 -39.04 8.72 -11.61
C LYS A 34 -38.62 8.41 -10.16
N LYS A 35 -37.50 7.71 -10.01
CA LYS A 35 -36.94 7.44 -8.66
C LYS A 35 -36.52 8.71 -7.94
N GLY A 36 -36.02 9.69 -8.67
CA GLY A 36 -35.73 11.01 -8.13
C GLY A 36 -37.00 11.68 -7.62
N GLU A 37 -38.11 11.68 -8.39
CA GLU A 37 -39.40 12.22 -7.96
C GLU A 37 -39.93 11.51 -6.69
N GLU A 38 -39.83 10.17 -6.61
CA GLU A 38 -40.18 9.38 -5.42
C GLU A 38 -39.44 9.81 -4.17
N LEU A 39 -38.16 10.22 -4.32
CA LEU A 39 -37.27 10.63 -3.24
C LEU A 39 -37.19 12.15 -3.06
N ASN A 40 -38.04 12.93 -3.70
CA ASN A 40 -38.04 14.41 -3.73
C ASN A 40 -36.70 15.01 -4.18
N LEU A 41 -36.07 14.39 -5.19
CA LEU A 41 -34.85 14.83 -5.83
C LEU A 41 -35.09 15.26 -7.27
N GLU A 42 -34.49 16.34 -7.71
CA GLU A 42 -34.49 16.73 -9.11
C GLU A 42 -33.30 16.04 -9.82
N VAL A 43 -33.58 15.12 -10.73
CA VAL A 43 -32.52 14.45 -11.53
C VAL A 43 -32.31 15.25 -12.80
N VAL A 44 -31.09 15.77 -12.97
CA VAL A 44 -30.70 16.52 -14.17
C VAL A 44 -29.72 15.70 -15.00
N PHE A 45 -29.89 15.68 -16.28
CA PHE A 45 -29.04 14.97 -17.24
C PHE A 45 -28.10 15.98 -17.90
N ILE A 46 -26.80 15.71 -17.81
CA ILE A 46 -25.73 16.66 -18.15
C ILE A 46 -24.81 16.05 -19.22
N PRO A 47 -24.66 16.67 -20.38
CA PRO A 47 -23.67 16.22 -21.37
C PRO A 47 -22.27 16.59 -20.89
N ILE A 48 -21.36 15.64 -20.82
CA ILE A 48 -20.01 15.84 -20.27
C ILE A 48 -19.24 16.96 -20.98
N ASN A 49 -19.54 17.21 -22.26
CA ASN A 49 -18.84 18.24 -23.03
C ASN A 49 -19.33 19.67 -22.75
N ASN A 50 -20.43 19.84 -22.04
CA ASN A 50 -21.06 21.15 -21.79
C ASN A 50 -21.04 21.50 -20.30
N ILE A 51 -19.96 21.12 -19.62
CA ILE A 51 -19.68 21.47 -18.23
C ILE A 51 -18.56 22.52 -18.23
N SER A 52 -18.80 23.63 -17.56
CA SER A 52 -17.81 24.67 -17.28
C SER A 52 -17.48 24.65 -15.79
N ILE A 53 -16.36 24.03 -15.44
CA ILE A 53 -15.91 23.95 -14.04
C ILE A 53 -15.53 25.34 -13.51
N THR A 54 -14.93 26.17 -14.36
CA THR A 54 -14.53 27.55 -13.99
C THR A 54 -15.72 28.44 -13.65
N GLU A 55 -16.86 28.24 -14.33
CA GLU A 55 -18.09 28.98 -14.06
C GLU A 55 -19.01 28.27 -13.04
N GLY A 56 -18.66 27.04 -12.65
CA GLY A 56 -19.48 26.20 -11.78
C GLY A 56 -20.83 25.82 -12.40
N LYS A 57 -20.94 25.79 -13.74
CA LYS A 57 -22.19 25.59 -14.47
C LYS A 57 -22.13 24.46 -15.47
N ALA A 58 -23.29 23.85 -15.74
CA ALA A 58 -23.46 22.81 -16.74
C ALA A 58 -24.81 22.97 -17.48
N GLU A 59 -24.83 22.65 -18.77
CA GLU A 59 -26.09 22.53 -19.51
C GLU A 59 -26.84 21.28 -19.02
N ALA A 60 -28.15 21.42 -18.79
CA ALA A 60 -28.92 20.32 -18.26
C ALA A 60 -30.32 20.24 -18.85
N ILE A 61 -30.86 19.01 -18.89
CA ILE A 61 -32.25 18.70 -19.12
C ILE A 61 -32.82 17.88 -17.95
N VAL A 62 -34.13 17.94 -17.77
CA VAL A 62 -34.88 17.10 -16.83
C VAL A 62 -35.99 16.36 -17.54
N ILE A 63 -36.41 15.24 -16.98
CA ILE A 63 -37.60 14.51 -17.40
C ILE A 63 -38.66 14.68 -16.33
N LYS A 64 -39.80 15.32 -16.66
CA LYS A 64 -40.96 15.48 -15.75
C LYS A 64 -42.23 15.14 -16.50
N ASN A 65 -43.09 14.37 -15.87
CA ASN A 65 -44.39 13.96 -16.47
C ASN A 65 -44.22 13.39 -17.91
N ASN A 66 -43.20 12.55 -18.10
CA ASN A 66 -42.83 11.94 -19.38
C ASN A 66 -42.46 12.96 -20.49
N THR A 67 -42.13 14.19 -20.14
CA THR A 67 -41.66 15.22 -21.05
C THR A 67 -40.25 15.67 -20.74
N ILE A 68 -39.50 16.01 -21.78
CA ILE A 68 -38.15 16.54 -21.67
C ILE A 68 -38.22 18.06 -21.55
N ILE A 69 -37.60 18.60 -20.52
CA ILE A 69 -37.54 20.04 -20.27
C ILE A 69 -36.08 20.47 -20.26
N HIS A 70 -35.73 21.41 -21.13
CA HIS A 70 -34.41 22.05 -21.14
C HIS A 70 -34.34 23.10 -20.02
N LYS A 71 -33.35 22.91 -19.11
CA LYS A 71 -33.09 23.86 -18.01
C LYS A 71 -32.09 24.95 -18.39
N GLY A 72 -31.39 24.80 -19.52
CA GLY A 72 -30.27 25.65 -19.87
C GLY A 72 -29.07 25.43 -18.95
N MET A 73 -28.35 26.49 -18.60
CA MET A 73 -27.21 26.44 -17.72
C MET A 73 -27.65 26.40 -16.24
N VAL A 74 -27.35 25.31 -15.56
CA VAL A 74 -27.60 25.12 -14.12
C VAL A 74 -26.27 25.08 -13.36
N ASN A 75 -26.31 25.29 -12.05
CA ASN A 75 -25.13 25.05 -11.22
C ASN A 75 -24.77 23.56 -11.26
N ILE A 76 -23.48 23.25 -11.24
CA ILE A 76 -23.01 21.86 -11.19
C ILE A 76 -23.58 21.19 -9.94
N PRO A 77 -24.33 20.07 -10.07
CA PRO A 77 -24.87 19.35 -8.91
C PRO A 77 -23.77 18.85 -7.99
N SER A 78 -24.03 18.89 -6.69
CA SER A 78 -23.07 18.42 -5.67
C SER A 78 -22.88 16.89 -5.66
N ILE A 79 -23.81 16.15 -6.24
CA ILE A 79 -23.72 14.70 -6.42
C ILE A 79 -23.97 14.39 -7.89
N ILE A 80 -23.03 13.71 -8.49
CA ILE A 80 -23.08 13.34 -9.92
C ILE A 80 -22.82 11.85 -10.06
N TYR A 81 -23.70 11.16 -10.78
CA TYR A 81 -23.49 9.77 -11.17
C TYR A 81 -22.96 9.68 -12.60
N ASN A 82 -21.93 8.86 -12.78
CA ASN A 82 -21.30 8.60 -14.06
C ASN A 82 -21.61 7.17 -14.56
N PRO A 83 -22.66 6.94 -15.37
CA PRO A 83 -23.01 5.61 -15.89
C PRO A 83 -22.18 5.20 -17.10
N THR A 84 -21.35 6.09 -17.67
CA THR A 84 -20.81 5.93 -19.03
C THR A 84 -19.29 5.81 -19.03
N LYS A 85 -18.79 4.80 -19.77
CA LYS A 85 -17.36 4.69 -20.09
C LYS A 85 -16.96 5.72 -21.14
N PHE A 86 -16.16 6.71 -20.77
CA PHE A 86 -15.64 7.71 -21.69
C PHE A 86 -14.23 7.33 -22.17
N ASN A 87 -14.05 7.25 -23.50
CA ASN A 87 -12.77 6.87 -24.11
C ASN A 87 -11.96 8.07 -24.66
N ARG A 88 -12.59 9.24 -24.84
CA ARG A 88 -11.91 10.44 -25.36
C ARG A 88 -11.11 11.11 -24.26
N LYS A 89 -9.86 11.50 -24.55
CA LYS A 89 -8.96 12.17 -23.60
C LYS A 89 -9.60 13.38 -22.92
N ILE A 90 -10.36 14.19 -23.68
CA ILE A 90 -11.03 15.39 -23.15
C ILE A 90 -12.09 15.05 -22.11
N ASN A 91 -12.87 13.98 -22.33
CA ASN A 91 -13.90 13.55 -21.39
C ASN A 91 -13.28 12.94 -20.12
N ILE A 92 -12.19 12.19 -20.29
CA ILE A 92 -11.43 11.64 -19.15
C ILE A 92 -10.83 12.78 -18.30
N LYS A 93 -10.36 13.86 -18.95
CA LYS A 93 -9.89 15.05 -18.25
C LYS A 93 -11.02 15.69 -17.44
N MET A 94 -12.22 15.86 -18.05
CA MET A 94 -13.38 16.43 -17.38
C MET A 94 -13.83 15.59 -16.17
N ILE A 95 -13.84 14.26 -16.28
CA ILE A 95 -14.15 13.37 -15.15
C ILE A 95 -13.15 13.58 -13.99
N ARG A 96 -11.87 13.73 -14.31
CA ARG A 96 -10.84 14.00 -13.29
C ARG A 96 -11.03 15.36 -12.61
N GLU A 97 -11.37 16.37 -13.39
CA GLU A 97 -11.64 17.72 -12.87
C GLU A 97 -12.89 17.72 -11.98
N LEU A 98 -13.96 17.01 -12.37
CA LEU A 98 -15.15 16.83 -11.54
C LEU A 98 -14.86 16.05 -10.25
N SER A 99 -14.06 14.98 -10.31
CA SER A 99 -13.70 14.21 -9.12
C SER A 99 -12.81 14.97 -8.14
N GLN A 100 -12.12 15.99 -8.63
CA GLN A 100 -11.29 16.89 -7.82
C GLN A 100 -12.04 18.12 -7.31
N HIS A 101 -13.26 18.36 -7.82
CA HIS A 101 -14.02 19.54 -7.46
C HIS A 101 -14.53 19.43 -6.00
N PRO A 102 -14.26 20.42 -5.12
CA PRO A 102 -14.48 20.31 -3.68
C PRO A 102 -15.95 20.09 -3.30
N ASN A 103 -16.87 20.58 -4.13
CA ASN A 103 -18.31 20.52 -3.89
C ASN A 103 -19.02 19.43 -4.71
N VAL A 104 -18.29 18.52 -5.36
CA VAL A 104 -18.87 17.48 -6.19
C VAL A 104 -18.46 16.10 -5.67
N HIS A 105 -19.45 15.29 -5.33
CA HIS A 105 -19.28 13.87 -5.08
C HIS A 105 -19.60 13.09 -6.35
N LEU A 106 -18.58 12.49 -6.97
CA LEU A 106 -18.71 11.74 -8.21
C LEU A 106 -18.88 10.25 -7.93
N ILE A 107 -20.09 9.73 -8.12
CA ILE A 107 -20.36 8.29 -8.04
C ILE A 107 -19.85 7.63 -9.32
N ASN A 108 -19.03 6.60 -9.17
CA ASN A 108 -18.42 5.81 -10.24
C ASN A 108 -17.42 6.60 -11.09
N GLU A 109 -16.38 7.11 -10.44
CA GLU A 109 -15.30 7.87 -11.08
C GLU A 109 -14.55 7.05 -12.15
N HIS A 110 -14.40 5.75 -11.94
CA HIS A 110 -13.64 4.86 -12.82
C HIS A 110 -14.52 3.82 -13.51
N HIS A 111 -14.45 3.76 -14.85
CA HIS A 111 -15.09 2.71 -15.64
C HIS A 111 -14.11 1.83 -16.42
N VAL A 112 -12.84 2.21 -16.46
CA VAL A 112 -11.83 1.50 -17.25
C VAL A 112 -10.86 0.82 -16.32
N LEU A 113 -11.16 -0.42 -15.99
CA LEU A 113 -10.15 -1.33 -15.54
C LEU A 113 -9.35 -1.76 -16.78
N LYS A 114 -8.04 -1.58 -16.76
CA LYS A 114 -7.17 -2.22 -17.77
C LYS A 114 -7.13 -3.69 -17.40
N ASP A 115 -7.92 -4.49 -18.07
CA ASP A 115 -8.16 -5.90 -17.73
C ASP A 115 -6.85 -6.64 -17.39
N LYS A 116 -5.83 -6.53 -18.24
CA LYS A 116 -4.53 -7.16 -17.99
C LYS A 116 -3.92 -6.78 -16.64
N TYR A 117 -3.92 -5.50 -16.27
CA TYR A 117 -3.31 -5.05 -15.01
C TYR A 117 -4.08 -5.57 -13.80
N VAL A 118 -5.41 -5.58 -13.87
CA VAL A 118 -6.28 -6.10 -12.81
C VAL A 118 -6.16 -7.62 -12.71
N PHE A 119 -6.11 -8.30 -13.85
CA PHE A 119 -5.85 -9.75 -13.89
C PHE A 119 -4.49 -10.10 -13.27
N ASP A 120 -3.43 -9.37 -13.60
CA ASP A 120 -2.09 -9.59 -13.02
C ASP A 120 -2.12 -9.43 -11.49
N ILE A 121 -2.89 -8.45 -10.97
CA ILE A 121 -3.06 -8.24 -9.53
C ILE A 121 -3.81 -9.41 -8.88
N ILE A 122 -4.96 -9.81 -9.45
CA ILE A 122 -5.78 -10.90 -8.93
C ILE A 122 -5.01 -12.22 -9.00
N GLN A 123 -4.31 -12.48 -10.10
CA GLN A 123 -3.49 -13.68 -10.29
C GLN A 123 -2.31 -13.74 -9.30
N SER A 124 -1.86 -12.59 -8.80
CA SER A 124 -0.82 -12.55 -7.76
C SER A 124 -1.31 -12.95 -6.36
N GLN A 125 -2.62 -13.16 -6.18
CA GLN A 125 -3.22 -13.61 -4.94
C GLN A 125 -3.33 -15.15 -4.93
N PRO A 126 -2.68 -15.85 -3.99
CA PRO A 126 -2.67 -17.33 -3.98
C PRO A 126 -4.06 -17.95 -4.00
N GLU A 127 -5.00 -17.36 -3.26
CA GLU A 127 -6.39 -17.83 -3.14
C GLU A 127 -7.20 -17.65 -4.43
N LEU A 128 -6.86 -16.66 -5.24
CA LEU A 128 -7.58 -16.31 -6.47
C LEU A 128 -6.86 -16.76 -7.74
N GLN A 129 -5.61 -17.16 -7.66
CA GLN A 129 -4.77 -17.55 -8.80
C GLN A 129 -5.43 -18.63 -9.67
N LYS A 130 -6.08 -19.62 -9.05
CA LYS A 130 -6.78 -20.72 -9.74
C LYS A 130 -8.01 -20.26 -10.52
N TYR A 131 -8.56 -19.07 -10.18
CA TYR A 131 -9.74 -18.52 -10.86
C TYR A 131 -9.38 -17.50 -11.95
N VAL A 132 -8.10 -17.25 -12.20
CA VAL A 132 -7.63 -16.28 -13.20
C VAL A 132 -6.59 -16.96 -14.07
N ASN A 133 -7.03 -17.63 -15.13
CA ASN A 133 -6.13 -18.30 -16.06
C ASN A 133 -5.98 -17.44 -17.33
N ASN A 134 -4.73 -17.27 -17.81
CA ASN A 134 -4.43 -16.51 -19.03
C ASN A 134 -4.85 -17.25 -20.32
N GLU A 135 -5.08 -18.55 -20.25
CA GLU A 135 -5.56 -19.38 -21.36
C GLU A 135 -7.00 -19.81 -21.07
N ILE A 136 -7.94 -18.99 -21.54
CA ILE A 136 -9.37 -19.33 -21.44
C ILE A 136 -9.68 -20.33 -22.57
N TYR A 137 -9.66 -21.61 -22.25
CA TYR A 137 -10.26 -22.63 -23.16
C TYR A 137 -11.76 -22.58 -22.99
N GLN A 138 -12.49 -21.91 -23.88
CA GLN A 138 -13.91 -22.12 -24.06
C GLN A 138 -14.09 -23.49 -24.72
N THR A 139 -14.56 -24.47 -23.98
CA THR A 139 -15.04 -25.74 -24.53
C THR A 139 -16.46 -25.55 -25.06
N ASP A 140 -16.88 -26.37 -26.02
CA ASP A 140 -18.19 -26.29 -26.69
C ASP A 140 -19.42 -26.31 -25.73
N SER A 141 -19.22 -26.49 -24.45
CA SER A 141 -20.24 -26.58 -23.40
C SER A 141 -20.02 -25.68 -22.20
N SER A 142 -19.18 -24.64 -22.33
CA SER A 142 -18.96 -23.67 -21.25
C SER A 142 -20.06 -22.61 -21.18
N ILE A 143 -20.44 -22.23 -19.95
CA ILE A 143 -21.45 -21.18 -19.68
C ILE A 143 -20.78 -19.96 -19.07
N THR A 144 -21.12 -18.77 -19.57
CA THR A 144 -20.65 -17.50 -19.03
C THR A 144 -21.70 -16.89 -18.09
N PHE A 145 -21.35 -16.71 -16.83
CA PHE A 145 -22.16 -16.03 -15.81
C PHE A 145 -21.85 -14.53 -15.78
N TYR A 146 -22.89 -13.73 -15.70
CA TYR A 146 -22.83 -12.27 -15.60
C TYR A 146 -23.27 -11.84 -14.21
N LEU A 147 -22.37 -11.19 -13.48
CA LEU A 147 -22.61 -10.66 -12.15
C LEU A 147 -22.39 -9.15 -12.13
N LEU A 148 -23.06 -8.47 -11.21
CA LEU A 148 -22.87 -7.05 -10.97
C LEU A 148 -22.56 -6.83 -9.50
N GLY A 149 -21.44 -6.20 -9.22
CA GLY A 149 -21.10 -5.66 -7.90
C GLY A 149 -21.50 -4.19 -7.82
N GLN A 150 -22.21 -3.81 -6.76
CA GLN A 150 -22.57 -2.43 -6.42
C GLN A 150 -22.27 -2.19 -4.94
N LYS A 151 -21.72 -1.01 -4.59
CA LYS A 151 -21.43 -0.66 -3.20
C LYS A 151 -22.66 -0.10 -2.51
N ASN A 152 -22.93 -0.57 -1.29
CA ASN A 152 -23.93 0.05 -0.41
C ASN A 152 -23.34 1.27 0.35
N MET A 153 -24.15 1.90 1.18
CA MET A 153 -23.74 3.07 1.99
C MET A 153 -22.61 2.80 2.98
N LYS A 154 -22.47 1.56 3.43
CA LYS A 154 -21.36 1.15 4.30
C LYS A 154 -20.07 0.88 3.52
N GLN A 155 -20.05 1.24 2.22
CA GLN A 155 -18.95 0.96 1.29
C GLN A 155 -18.64 -0.54 1.12
N GLN A 156 -19.62 -1.40 1.42
CA GLN A 156 -19.53 -2.85 1.23
C GLN A 156 -20.10 -3.22 -0.13
N TRP A 157 -19.49 -4.20 -0.78
CA TRP A 157 -19.95 -4.71 -2.06
C TRP A 157 -21.16 -5.63 -1.88
N GLU A 158 -22.19 -5.40 -2.64
CA GLU A 158 -23.31 -6.30 -2.86
C GLU A 158 -23.17 -6.90 -4.25
N VAL A 159 -23.24 -8.22 -4.37
CA VAL A 159 -23.06 -8.94 -5.62
C VAL A 159 -24.40 -9.52 -6.05
N PHE A 160 -24.79 -9.19 -7.27
CA PHE A 160 -26.01 -9.71 -7.91
C PHE A 160 -25.61 -10.65 -9.05
N ILE A 161 -26.07 -11.90 -9.00
CA ILE A 161 -25.96 -12.82 -10.13
C ILE A 161 -27.12 -12.50 -11.07
N ILE A 162 -26.79 -12.10 -12.28
CA ILE A 162 -27.78 -11.50 -13.20
C ILE A 162 -28.41 -12.55 -14.12
N PHE A 163 -27.61 -13.19 -14.94
CA PHE A 163 -27.99 -14.26 -15.86
C PHE A 163 -26.75 -15.04 -16.30
N ALA A 164 -26.97 -16.12 -17.02
CA ALA A 164 -25.92 -16.83 -17.72
C ALA A 164 -26.18 -16.91 -19.23
N LYS A 165 -25.14 -17.09 -20.03
CA LYS A 165 -25.22 -17.31 -21.48
C LYS A 165 -24.35 -18.47 -21.88
N ASP A 166 -24.83 -19.28 -22.83
CA ASP A 166 -24.04 -20.26 -23.55
C ASP A 166 -23.26 -19.63 -24.73
N LEU A 167 -22.60 -20.43 -25.52
CA LEU A 167 -21.85 -19.98 -26.70
C LEU A 167 -22.73 -19.41 -27.82
N ASP A 168 -23.97 -19.86 -27.92
CA ASP A 168 -24.95 -19.39 -28.88
C ASP A 168 -25.69 -18.11 -28.40
N GLU A 169 -25.16 -17.47 -27.34
CA GLU A 169 -25.73 -16.27 -26.71
C GLU A 169 -27.15 -16.47 -26.13
N LYS A 170 -27.61 -17.72 -25.97
CA LYS A 170 -28.90 -18.04 -25.36
C LYS A 170 -28.79 -17.78 -23.85
N LYS A 171 -29.78 -17.08 -23.32
CA LYS A 171 -29.84 -16.70 -21.90
C LYS A 171 -30.53 -17.76 -21.06
N TYR A 172 -30.00 -17.92 -19.86
CA TYR A 172 -30.53 -18.84 -18.86
C TYR A 172 -30.65 -18.12 -17.52
N SER A 173 -31.61 -18.55 -16.70
CA SER A 173 -31.56 -18.24 -15.28
C SER A 173 -30.31 -18.88 -14.67
N TYR A 174 -29.93 -18.40 -13.51
CA TYR A 174 -28.84 -19.03 -12.78
C TYR A 174 -29.12 -20.54 -12.54
N GLU A 175 -30.37 -20.85 -12.18
CA GLU A 175 -30.85 -22.20 -11.92
C GLU A 175 -30.73 -23.11 -13.13
N ASP A 176 -31.26 -22.64 -14.28
CA ASP A 176 -31.30 -23.43 -15.52
C ASP A 176 -29.88 -23.63 -16.09
N ALA A 177 -29.01 -22.63 -15.98
CA ALA A 177 -27.63 -22.72 -16.41
C ALA A 177 -26.83 -23.81 -15.67
N TYR A 178 -27.08 -23.95 -14.39
CA TYR A 178 -26.47 -25.01 -13.58
C TYR A 178 -26.96 -26.42 -13.94
N GLN A 179 -28.26 -26.55 -14.24
CA GLN A 179 -28.82 -27.85 -14.65
C GLN A 179 -28.23 -28.35 -15.96
N LEU A 180 -27.81 -27.43 -16.84
CA LEU A 180 -27.17 -27.79 -18.10
C LEU A 180 -25.77 -28.39 -17.94
N ILE A 181 -25.08 -28.02 -16.85
CA ILE A 181 -23.69 -28.46 -16.60
C ILE A 181 -23.64 -29.67 -15.66
N ASN A 182 -24.53 -29.75 -14.65
CA ASN A 182 -24.49 -30.80 -13.61
C ASN A 182 -25.88 -31.31 -13.19
N ASN A 183 -26.08 -32.63 -13.20
CA ASN A 183 -27.32 -33.28 -12.79
C ASN A 183 -27.50 -33.42 -11.25
N ASN A 184 -26.60 -32.87 -10.40
CA ASN A 184 -26.64 -33.05 -8.95
C ASN A 184 -27.03 -31.79 -8.16
N HIS A 185 -28.18 -31.81 -7.49
CA HIS A 185 -28.74 -30.71 -6.70
C HIS A 185 -27.89 -30.23 -5.51
N THR A 186 -27.08 -31.09 -4.89
CA THR A 186 -26.27 -30.76 -3.71
C THR A 186 -25.05 -29.88 -4.00
N GLU A 187 -24.53 -29.86 -5.22
CA GLU A 187 -23.41 -29.00 -5.61
C GLU A 187 -23.84 -27.56 -5.96
N LYS A 188 -25.13 -27.33 -6.18
CA LYS A 188 -25.70 -26.05 -6.61
C LYS A 188 -25.55 -24.94 -5.54
N GLU A 189 -25.93 -25.24 -4.30
CA GLU A 189 -25.83 -24.27 -3.19
C GLU A 189 -24.37 -23.91 -2.89
N ASN A 190 -23.48 -24.88 -2.92
CA ASN A 190 -22.05 -24.65 -2.68
C ASN A 190 -21.39 -23.73 -3.72
N LYS A 191 -21.82 -23.80 -4.99
CA LYS A 191 -21.22 -22.98 -6.06
C LYS A 191 -21.76 -21.55 -6.14
N ASN A 192 -23.00 -21.33 -5.72
CA ASN A 192 -23.53 -19.98 -5.52
C ASN A 192 -22.74 -19.21 -4.44
N VAL A 193 -22.49 -19.90 -3.35
CA VAL A 193 -21.65 -19.38 -2.25
C VAL A 193 -20.25 -19.10 -2.80
N LEU A 194 -19.69 -20.02 -3.57
CA LEU A 194 -18.36 -19.89 -4.16
C LEU A 194 -18.24 -18.69 -5.12
N LEU A 195 -19.18 -18.53 -6.07
CA LEU A 195 -19.16 -17.39 -7.00
C LEU A 195 -19.30 -16.05 -6.28
N ASN A 196 -20.14 -16.01 -5.24
CA ASN A 196 -20.30 -14.81 -4.43
C ASN A 196 -19.00 -14.51 -3.63
N GLU A 197 -18.41 -15.51 -3.01
CA GLU A 197 -17.17 -15.40 -2.25
C GLU A 197 -15.99 -14.94 -3.14
N ILE A 198 -15.79 -15.60 -4.29
CA ILE A 198 -14.76 -15.21 -5.24
C ILE A 198 -14.99 -13.77 -5.71
N SER A 199 -16.24 -13.39 -6.00
CA SER A 199 -16.58 -12.04 -6.44
C SER A 199 -16.31 -11.01 -5.34
N GLN A 200 -16.65 -11.28 -4.08
CA GLN A 200 -16.37 -10.40 -2.94
C GLN A 200 -14.87 -10.18 -2.75
N ASN A 201 -14.07 -11.24 -2.84
CA ASN A 201 -12.62 -11.16 -2.74
C ASN A 201 -12.01 -10.33 -3.88
N ILE A 202 -12.45 -10.58 -5.13
CA ILE A 202 -12.02 -9.81 -6.30
C ILE A 202 -12.40 -8.34 -6.16
N LEU A 203 -13.64 -8.04 -5.74
CA LEU A 203 -14.14 -6.69 -5.57
C LEU A 203 -13.43 -5.94 -4.45
N SER A 204 -13.05 -6.62 -3.37
CA SER A 204 -12.26 -6.05 -2.28
C SER A 204 -10.86 -5.63 -2.76
N ILE A 205 -10.22 -6.44 -3.59
CA ILE A 205 -8.95 -6.11 -4.23
C ILE A 205 -9.11 -4.93 -5.18
N ILE A 206 -10.14 -4.96 -6.04
CA ILE A 206 -10.43 -3.86 -6.98
C ILE A 206 -10.67 -2.56 -6.23
N GLN A 207 -11.41 -2.58 -5.12
CA GLN A 207 -11.68 -1.42 -4.28
C GLN A 207 -10.38 -0.79 -3.76
N TYR A 208 -9.41 -1.61 -3.39
CA TYR A 208 -8.11 -1.14 -2.91
C TYR A 208 -7.36 -0.32 -3.98
N TYR A 209 -7.40 -0.77 -5.24
CA TYR A 209 -6.72 -0.10 -6.35
C TYR A 209 -7.56 0.99 -7.02
N TYR A 210 -8.89 0.91 -6.92
CA TYR A 210 -9.86 1.82 -7.55
C TYR A 210 -10.95 2.24 -6.55
N PRO A 211 -10.62 3.01 -5.50
CA PRO A 211 -11.58 3.37 -4.44
C PRO A 211 -12.78 4.17 -4.93
N GLY A 212 -12.63 4.95 -6.02
CA GLY A 212 -13.71 5.68 -6.67
C GLY A 212 -14.64 4.83 -7.55
N LEU A 213 -14.41 3.49 -7.62
CA LEU A 213 -15.30 2.56 -8.31
C LEU A 213 -16.42 2.13 -7.36
N ASN A 214 -17.66 2.36 -7.75
CA ASN A 214 -18.84 2.01 -6.95
C ASN A 214 -19.70 0.92 -7.58
N GLU A 215 -19.43 0.58 -8.83
CA GLU A 215 -20.22 -0.40 -9.58
C GLU A 215 -19.38 -1.05 -10.69
N ILE A 216 -19.43 -2.37 -10.83
CA ILE A 216 -18.70 -3.13 -11.87
C ILE A 216 -19.37 -4.46 -12.19
N GLY A 217 -19.38 -4.82 -13.46
CA GLY A 217 -19.78 -6.14 -13.92
C GLY A 217 -18.61 -7.12 -13.92
N LEU A 218 -18.89 -8.35 -13.54
CA LEU A 218 -17.98 -9.49 -13.56
C LEU A 218 -18.51 -10.57 -14.49
N GLN A 219 -17.65 -11.17 -15.28
CA GLN A 219 -18.00 -12.30 -16.14
C GLN A 219 -17.15 -13.50 -15.74
N PHE A 220 -17.80 -14.61 -15.39
CA PHE A 220 -17.15 -15.87 -15.10
C PHE A 220 -17.54 -16.95 -16.08
N ILE A 221 -16.60 -17.80 -16.46
CA ILE A 221 -16.87 -19.02 -17.21
C ILE A 221 -16.91 -20.17 -16.22
N LEU A 222 -17.93 -21.00 -16.35
CA LEU A 222 -18.02 -22.31 -15.69
C LEU A 222 -17.91 -23.39 -16.78
N ASN A 223 -16.91 -24.27 -16.68
CA ASN A 223 -16.72 -25.39 -17.60
C ASN A 223 -17.44 -26.66 -17.11
N GLN A 224 -17.44 -27.70 -17.92
CA GLN A 224 -18.07 -29.00 -17.58
C GLN A 224 -17.46 -29.69 -16.37
N ASP A 225 -16.20 -29.43 -16.09
CA ASP A 225 -15.49 -29.99 -14.93
C ASP A 225 -15.83 -29.27 -13.63
N GLY A 226 -16.70 -28.24 -13.73
CA GLY A 226 -17.13 -27.43 -12.59
C GLY A 226 -16.10 -26.37 -12.18
N GLU A 227 -15.09 -26.08 -12.97
CA GLU A 227 -14.12 -25.04 -12.69
C GLU A 227 -14.66 -23.66 -13.06
N VAL A 228 -14.44 -22.69 -12.16
CA VAL A 228 -14.84 -21.29 -12.32
C VAL A 228 -13.63 -20.45 -12.70
N THR A 229 -13.75 -19.68 -13.79
CA THR A 229 -12.67 -18.79 -14.23
C THR A 229 -13.23 -17.39 -14.53
N LEU A 230 -12.54 -16.34 -14.02
CA LEU A 230 -12.87 -14.95 -14.34
C LEU A 230 -12.50 -14.65 -15.81
N LYS A 231 -13.48 -14.34 -16.61
CA LYS A 231 -13.33 -14.03 -18.04
C LYS A 231 -12.93 -12.57 -18.29
N SER A 232 -13.70 -11.65 -17.72
CA SER A 232 -13.52 -10.22 -17.97
C SER A 232 -14.31 -9.36 -16.98
N PHE A 233 -14.03 -8.06 -17.03
CA PHE A 233 -14.81 -7.02 -16.38
C PHE A 233 -15.66 -6.30 -17.41
N CYS A 234 -16.87 -5.93 -17.03
CA CYS A 234 -17.76 -5.18 -17.90
C CYS A 234 -18.43 -4.02 -17.19
N THR A 235 -19.06 -3.13 -17.95
CA THR A 235 -19.83 -2.04 -17.36
C THR A 235 -21.27 -2.50 -17.08
N LYS A 236 -21.94 -1.88 -16.10
CA LYS A 236 -23.38 -2.08 -15.87
C LYS A 236 -24.19 -1.98 -17.15
N LYS A 237 -23.88 -0.99 -18.00
CA LYS A 237 -24.59 -0.74 -19.25
C LYS A 237 -24.57 -1.92 -20.23
N SER A 238 -23.50 -2.73 -20.22
CA SER A 238 -23.42 -3.94 -21.05
C SER A 238 -24.36 -5.05 -20.55
N ILE A 239 -24.59 -5.11 -19.23
CA ILE A 239 -25.48 -6.06 -18.58
C ILE A 239 -26.93 -5.59 -18.65
N GLU A 240 -27.17 -4.31 -18.47
CA GLU A 240 -28.48 -3.66 -18.35
C GLU A 240 -29.38 -3.92 -19.53
N LYS A 241 -28.84 -3.85 -20.75
CA LYS A 241 -29.59 -4.11 -21.98
C LYS A 241 -30.14 -5.55 -22.05
N ASP A 242 -29.34 -6.48 -21.63
CA ASP A 242 -29.69 -7.90 -21.63
C ASP A 242 -30.64 -8.27 -20.49
N LEU A 243 -30.54 -7.59 -19.37
CA LEU A 243 -31.36 -7.81 -18.19
C LEU A 243 -32.77 -7.26 -18.34
N PHE A 244 -32.96 -6.16 -19.05
CA PHE A 244 -34.29 -5.53 -19.25
C PHE A 244 -35.32 -6.50 -19.79
N GLY A 245 -34.97 -7.27 -20.84
CA GLY A 245 -35.86 -8.29 -21.42
C GLY A 245 -35.93 -9.61 -20.65
N TRP A 246 -35.15 -9.75 -19.55
CA TRP A 246 -35.00 -10.98 -18.80
C TRP A 246 -35.67 -10.96 -17.43
N ASN A 247 -35.36 -9.94 -16.60
CA ASN A 247 -35.90 -9.77 -15.26
C ASN A 247 -36.11 -8.29 -14.95
N GLN A 248 -37.30 -7.81 -15.17
CA GLN A 248 -37.67 -6.39 -15.01
C GLN A 248 -37.54 -5.91 -13.54
N GLN A 249 -37.85 -6.76 -12.55
CA GLN A 249 -37.73 -6.36 -11.14
C GLN A 249 -36.28 -6.13 -10.74
N LEU A 250 -35.39 -7.07 -11.08
CA LEU A 250 -33.97 -6.94 -10.81
C LEU A 250 -33.37 -5.79 -11.63
N TRP A 251 -33.76 -5.64 -12.90
CA TRP A 251 -33.34 -4.53 -13.74
C TRP A 251 -33.70 -3.18 -13.11
N LYS A 252 -34.98 -3.03 -12.65
CA LYS A 252 -35.43 -1.82 -11.98
C LYS A 252 -34.59 -1.51 -10.75
N LYS A 253 -34.36 -2.48 -9.87
CA LYS A 253 -33.51 -2.32 -8.66
C LYS A 253 -32.11 -1.84 -9.00
N ILE A 254 -31.47 -2.45 -9.99
CA ILE A 254 -30.10 -2.11 -10.42
C ILE A 254 -30.05 -0.72 -11.05
N VAL A 255 -31.07 -0.35 -11.84
CA VAL A 255 -31.12 0.97 -12.48
C VAL A 255 -31.37 2.07 -11.45
N GLU A 256 -32.27 1.88 -10.50
CA GLU A 256 -32.64 2.88 -9.49
C GLU A 256 -31.57 3.08 -8.41
N TRP A 257 -30.69 2.10 -8.19
CA TRP A 257 -29.64 2.11 -7.18
C TRP A 257 -28.76 3.40 -7.14
N PRO A 258 -28.28 4.00 -8.25
CA PRO A 258 -27.46 5.20 -8.16
C PRO A 258 -28.21 6.41 -7.59
N ILE A 259 -29.51 6.47 -7.78
CA ILE A 259 -30.36 7.55 -7.24
C ILE A 259 -30.60 7.33 -5.75
N GLU A 260 -30.81 6.07 -5.33
CA GLU A 260 -30.90 5.70 -3.93
C GLU A 260 -29.59 5.99 -3.18
N LEU A 261 -28.46 5.59 -3.74
CA LEU A 261 -27.14 5.90 -3.18
C LEU A 261 -26.90 7.42 -3.07
N ALA A 262 -27.25 8.17 -4.12
CA ALA A 262 -27.13 9.62 -4.12
C ALA A 262 -28.03 10.29 -3.08
N TYR A 263 -29.25 9.78 -2.88
CA TYR A 263 -30.18 10.23 -1.85
C TYR A 263 -29.61 10.02 -0.43
N GLU A 264 -29.05 8.86 -0.19
CA GLU A 264 -28.42 8.55 1.10
C GLU A 264 -27.15 9.37 1.36
N ILE A 265 -26.32 9.60 0.33
CA ILE A 265 -25.18 10.53 0.43
C ILE A 265 -25.67 11.93 0.79
N LYS A 266 -26.78 12.38 0.18
CA LYS A 266 -27.39 13.65 0.50
C LYS A 266 -27.87 13.71 1.96
N LEU A 267 -28.66 12.70 2.40
CA LEU A 267 -29.15 12.63 3.78
C LEU A 267 -28.01 12.67 4.78
N LYS A 268 -26.94 11.92 4.53
CA LYS A 268 -25.73 11.96 5.35
C LYS A 268 -25.13 13.36 5.38
N ASN A 269 -25.04 14.04 4.26
CA ASN A 269 -24.51 15.40 4.17
C ASN A 269 -25.44 16.42 4.85
N GLU A 270 -26.76 16.24 4.79
CA GLU A 270 -27.76 17.07 5.49
C GLU A 270 -27.74 16.83 7.00
N TYR A 271 -27.71 15.56 7.42
CA TYR A 271 -27.57 15.19 8.83
C TYR A 271 -26.29 15.79 9.43
N LEU A 272 -25.17 15.74 8.71
CA LEU A 272 -23.92 16.39 9.14
C LEU A 272 -24.07 17.92 9.22
N LYS A 273 -24.89 18.52 8.33
CA LYS A 273 -25.20 19.97 8.39
C LYS A 273 -26.17 20.31 9.50
N GLU A 274 -27.20 19.49 9.74
CA GLU A 274 -28.16 19.70 10.84
C GLU A 274 -27.48 19.59 12.21
N ILE A 275 -26.57 18.62 12.36
CA ILE A 275 -25.71 18.53 13.55
C ILE A 275 -24.86 19.79 13.68
N ASN A 276 -24.32 20.31 12.58
CA ASN A 276 -23.54 21.53 12.57
C ASN A 276 -24.44 22.75 12.91
N ASN A 277 -25.66 22.83 12.36
CA ASN A 277 -26.61 23.93 12.62
C ASN A 277 -27.23 23.86 14.03
N GLN A 278 -27.54 22.65 14.55
CA GLN A 278 -28.01 22.48 15.93
C GLN A 278 -26.92 22.89 16.94
N ASN A 279 -25.67 22.63 16.61
CA ASN A 279 -24.53 23.09 17.39
C ASN A 279 -24.35 24.62 17.33
N GLU A 280 -24.86 25.32 16.30
CA GLU A 280 -24.86 26.79 16.24
C GLU A 280 -25.90 27.40 17.21
N HIS A 281 -27.06 26.77 17.39
CA HIS A 281 -28.12 27.26 18.30
C HIS A 281 -27.93 26.86 19.77
N GLU A 282 -27.24 25.77 20.06
CA GLU A 282 -26.87 25.38 21.43
C GLU A 282 -25.57 26.06 21.92
N ASN A 283 -24.75 26.59 21.02
CA ASN A 283 -23.45 27.19 21.34
C ASN A 283 -23.51 28.57 22.01
N ASP A 284 -24.65 29.22 22.11
CA ASP A 284 -24.80 30.41 22.97
C ASP A 284 -24.79 30.10 24.50
N LYS A 285 -24.82 28.80 24.88
CA LYS A 285 -24.79 28.37 26.30
C LYS A 285 -23.67 27.39 26.66
N PHE A 286 -22.98 26.77 25.68
CA PHE A 286 -21.85 25.87 25.93
C PHE A 286 -20.70 26.26 25.00
N GLN A 287 -19.72 26.99 25.54
CA GLN A 287 -18.39 27.08 24.94
C GLN A 287 -17.56 25.86 25.34
N PRO A 288 -17.39 24.84 24.51
CA PRO A 288 -16.24 24.00 24.62
C PRO A 288 -15.11 24.75 23.89
N SER A 289 -14.32 25.48 24.64
CA SER A 289 -13.06 26.04 24.19
C SER A 289 -12.09 24.86 23.91
N LEU A 290 -12.23 24.19 22.79
CA LEU A 290 -11.22 23.26 22.28
C LEU A 290 -10.09 24.09 21.67
N TYR A 291 -9.26 24.68 22.54
CA TYR A 291 -8.00 25.25 22.12
C TYR A 291 -7.00 24.13 21.94
N LEU A 292 -6.44 24.02 20.74
CA LEU A 292 -5.42 23.02 20.40
C LEU A 292 -4.03 23.37 20.96
N GLU A 293 -3.87 24.60 21.44
CA GLU A 293 -2.59 25.07 21.96
C GLU A 293 -2.26 24.39 23.28
N GLY A 294 -1.15 23.65 23.30
CA GLY A 294 -0.68 22.89 24.46
C GLY A 294 -1.34 21.52 24.66
N THR A 295 -2.09 21.04 23.68
CA THR A 295 -2.61 19.66 23.64
C THR A 295 -1.84 18.82 22.63
N ASP A 296 -1.89 17.50 22.77
CA ASP A 296 -1.34 16.56 21.77
C ASP A 296 -2.30 16.31 20.60
N TYR A 297 -3.34 17.11 20.44
CA TYR A 297 -4.31 16.98 19.37
C TYR A 297 -3.76 17.51 18.04
N HIS A 298 -4.09 16.78 16.99
CA HIS A 298 -3.79 17.14 15.62
C HIS A 298 -5.08 17.45 14.88
N VAL A 299 -5.00 18.45 13.97
CA VAL A 299 -6.13 18.84 13.11
C VAL A 299 -5.78 18.52 11.67
N TRP A 300 -6.68 17.82 11.02
CA TRP A 300 -6.57 17.58 9.58
C TRP A 300 -6.97 18.83 8.81
N VAL A 301 -6.11 19.25 7.90
CA VAL A 301 -6.27 20.50 7.17
C VAL A 301 -5.99 20.35 5.68
N LYS A 302 -6.67 21.17 4.90
CA LYS A 302 -6.38 21.41 3.50
C LYS A 302 -6.14 22.91 3.33
N PHE A 303 -5.09 23.27 2.60
CA PHE A 303 -4.77 24.66 2.36
C PHE A 303 -5.42 25.17 1.08
N GLU A 304 -5.99 26.37 1.15
CA GLU A 304 -6.46 27.14 -0.01
C GLU A 304 -5.71 28.49 -0.07
N PRO A 305 -5.13 28.83 -1.25
CA PRO A 305 -4.36 30.03 -1.37
C PRO A 305 -5.25 31.27 -1.55
N PHE A 306 -4.80 32.40 -1.03
CA PHE A 306 -5.34 33.73 -1.38
C PHE A 306 -4.18 34.66 -1.72
N GLN A 307 -4.47 35.66 -2.57
CA GLN A 307 -3.45 36.61 -3.02
C GLN A 307 -3.11 37.58 -1.90
N ASP A 308 -1.85 37.54 -1.46
CA ASP A 308 -1.28 38.46 -0.48
C ASP A 308 0.25 38.38 -0.54
N ASP A 309 0.93 39.51 -0.42
CA ASP A 309 2.38 39.61 -0.44
C ASP A 309 3.02 39.37 0.94
N GLU A 310 2.23 39.47 2.01
CA GLU A 310 2.67 39.16 3.36
C GLU A 310 2.48 37.66 3.66
N MET A 311 3.27 37.13 4.59
CA MET A 311 3.13 35.73 5.02
C MET A 311 2.01 35.60 6.04
N ILE A 312 0.84 35.18 5.58
CA ILE A 312 -0.40 35.14 6.36
C ILE A 312 -1.01 33.74 6.34
N ILE A 313 -1.50 33.30 7.51
CA ILE A 313 -2.36 32.15 7.66
C ILE A 313 -3.68 32.58 8.32
N LYS A 314 -4.82 32.20 7.72
CA LYS A 314 -6.16 32.48 8.27
C LYS A 314 -6.73 31.18 8.82
N VAL A 315 -6.85 31.12 10.14
CA VAL A 315 -7.31 29.93 10.88
C VAL A 315 -8.72 30.17 11.39
N PRO A 316 -9.65 29.21 11.28
CA PRO A 316 -10.99 29.32 11.82
C PRO A 316 -11.01 29.60 13.33
N LYS A 317 -12.04 30.33 13.79
CA LYS A 317 -12.25 30.65 15.22
C LYS A 317 -12.37 29.32 16.00
N GLY A 318 -11.73 29.26 17.17
CA GLY A 318 -11.81 28.12 18.09
C GLY A 318 -10.64 27.16 18.04
N ILE A 319 -9.71 27.32 17.07
CA ILE A 319 -8.50 26.46 16.96
C ILE A 319 -7.35 26.98 17.83
N LEU A 320 -7.15 28.28 17.89
CA LEU A 320 -6.07 28.91 18.65
C LEU A 320 -6.62 29.71 19.84
N LYS A 321 -5.92 29.66 21.00
CA LYS A 321 -6.13 30.52 22.13
C LYS A 321 -5.64 31.95 21.84
N HIS A 322 -6.53 32.83 21.58
CA HIS A 322 -6.42 34.30 21.64
C HIS A 322 -5.07 35.01 21.56
N LYS A 323 -4.86 35.66 20.42
CA LYS A 323 -4.51 37.11 20.31
C LYS A 323 -4.55 37.44 18.84
N LEU A 324 -5.34 38.42 18.46
CA LEU A 324 -5.33 39.00 17.11
C LEU A 324 -3.92 39.51 16.81
N ASN A 325 -3.40 39.19 15.63
CA ASN A 325 -2.10 39.64 15.09
C ASN A 325 -0.86 39.13 15.84
N GLN A 326 -0.89 37.90 16.34
CA GLN A 326 0.31 37.28 16.90
C GLN A 326 1.16 36.65 15.79
N LEU A 327 2.49 36.75 15.93
CA LEU A 327 3.43 36.05 15.08
C LEU A 327 3.55 34.59 15.51
N TYR A 328 3.48 33.67 14.54
CA TYR A 328 3.71 32.24 14.74
C TYR A 328 4.84 31.75 13.87
N ASP A 329 5.64 30.87 14.41
CA ASP A 329 6.64 30.14 13.63
C ASP A 329 5.96 28.94 12.96
N ILE A 330 5.92 28.96 11.62
CA ILE A 330 5.45 27.84 10.81
C ILE A 330 6.61 26.98 10.42
N GLN A 331 6.46 25.66 10.60
CA GLN A 331 7.41 24.67 10.14
C GLN A 331 6.75 23.72 9.15
N PHE A 332 7.38 23.52 7.98
CA PHE A 332 7.01 22.52 6.98
C PHE A 332 8.29 21.86 6.44
N GLY A 333 8.48 20.57 6.70
CA GLY A 333 9.78 19.94 6.55
C GLY A 333 10.81 20.59 7.48
N VAL A 334 12.00 20.86 6.97
CA VAL A 334 13.05 21.57 7.70
C VAL A 334 12.96 23.10 7.56
N LYS A 335 12.07 23.61 6.71
CA LYS A 335 11.83 25.05 6.57
C LYS A 335 11.06 25.59 7.76
N LYS A 336 11.48 26.75 8.23
CA LYS A 336 10.83 27.51 9.31
C LYS A 336 10.70 28.94 8.85
N GLU A 337 9.51 29.51 8.95
CA GLU A 337 9.21 30.90 8.61
C GLU A 337 8.28 31.49 9.67
N THR A 338 8.41 32.78 9.94
CA THR A 338 7.49 33.48 10.84
C THR A 338 6.36 34.09 10.01
N CYS A 339 5.13 33.85 10.40
CA CYS A 339 3.96 34.37 9.71
C CYS A 339 3.03 35.13 10.65
N VAL A 340 2.25 36.04 10.06
CA VAL A 340 1.13 36.69 10.75
C VAL A 340 -0.10 35.79 10.65
N TYR A 341 -0.72 35.54 11.78
CA TYR A 341 -1.92 34.74 11.84
C TYR A 341 -3.16 35.61 12.04
N PHE A 342 -4.22 35.24 11.35
CA PHE A 342 -5.53 35.86 11.48
C PHE A 342 -6.59 34.84 11.82
N ILE A 343 -7.55 35.23 12.68
CA ILE A 343 -8.74 34.42 12.92
C ILE A 343 -9.77 34.73 11.85
N SER A 344 -10.25 33.72 11.11
CA SER A 344 -11.38 33.90 10.18
C SER A 344 -12.68 34.05 10.96
N LYS A 345 -13.71 34.58 10.29
CA LYS A 345 -15.05 34.72 10.90
C LYS A 345 -15.77 33.37 11.07
N GLU A 346 -15.29 32.34 10.36
CA GLU A 346 -15.85 31.00 10.41
C GLU A 346 -15.41 30.29 11.68
N THR A 347 -16.32 29.54 12.30
CA THR A 347 -16.02 28.71 13.47
C THR A 347 -15.59 27.32 13.01
N ALA A 348 -14.54 26.78 13.61
CA ALA A 348 -14.12 25.43 13.32
C ALA A 348 -14.99 24.39 14.05
N TYR A 349 -15.45 23.41 13.30
CA TYR A 349 -16.11 22.23 13.83
C TYR A 349 -15.17 21.03 13.72
N LEU A 350 -14.62 20.56 14.83
CA LEU A 350 -13.61 19.50 14.86
C LEU A 350 -14.20 18.10 15.09
N ARG A 351 -15.50 17.97 15.34
CA ARG A 351 -16.13 16.71 15.76
C ARG A 351 -15.96 15.54 14.74
N ASN A 352 -15.78 15.86 13.46
CA ASN A 352 -15.58 14.88 12.39
C ASN A 352 -14.31 15.18 11.59
N ASN A 353 -13.34 15.85 12.19
CA ASN A 353 -12.13 16.23 11.50
C ASN A 353 -11.25 14.99 11.24
N CYS A 354 -11.11 14.61 9.98
CA CYS A 354 -10.32 13.49 9.51
C CYS A 354 -9.77 13.77 8.11
N TYR A 355 -9.06 12.84 7.53
CA TYR A 355 -8.46 12.98 6.19
C TYR A 355 -9.51 13.29 5.11
N GLU A 356 -10.69 12.66 5.16
CA GLU A 356 -11.78 12.86 4.20
C GLU A 356 -12.50 14.20 4.41
N TYR A 357 -12.49 14.72 5.63
CA TYR A 357 -13.13 15.96 6.03
C TYR A 357 -12.15 16.93 6.71
N PRO A 358 -11.11 17.37 5.97
CA PRO A 358 -10.12 18.29 6.51
C PRO A 358 -10.72 19.69 6.67
N LEU A 359 -10.26 20.39 7.67
CA LEU A 359 -10.55 21.80 7.84
C LEU A 359 -9.87 22.62 6.75
N VAL A 360 -10.58 23.52 6.11
CA VAL A 360 -9.99 24.43 5.12
C VAL A 360 -9.32 25.61 5.86
N ILE A 361 -8.04 25.80 5.57
CA ILE A 361 -7.24 26.91 6.10
C ILE A 361 -6.74 27.73 4.91
N PHE A 362 -6.96 29.04 4.96
CA PHE A 362 -6.50 29.95 3.92
C PHE A 362 -5.07 30.42 4.20
N VAL A 363 -4.21 30.33 3.20
CA VAL A 363 -2.80 30.73 3.27
C VAL A 363 -2.46 31.71 2.16
N SER A 364 -1.63 32.70 2.46
CA SER A 364 -1.19 33.65 1.43
C SER A 364 -0.34 32.99 0.37
N SER A 365 -0.40 33.50 -0.86
CA SER A 365 0.44 33.01 -1.97
C SER A 365 1.93 33.14 -1.64
N SER A 366 2.34 34.20 -0.97
CA SER A 366 3.73 34.38 -0.52
C SER A 366 4.19 33.28 0.45
N LEU A 367 3.34 32.90 1.41
CA LEU A 367 3.64 31.79 2.34
C LEU A 367 3.75 30.45 1.62
N VAL A 368 2.81 30.17 0.70
CA VAL A 368 2.84 28.94 -0.12
C VAL A 368 4.12 28.84 -0.93
N GLU A 369 4.50 29.92 -1.61
CA GLU A 369 5.71 29.97 -2.44
C GLU A 369 6.98 29.81 -1.58
N ARG A 370 7.06 30.55 -0.48
CA ARG A 370 8.20 30.52 0.43
C ARG A 370 8.42 29.17 1.05
N MET A 371 7.34 28.54 1.53
CA MET A 371 7.36 27.24 2.19
C MET A 371 7.29 26.07 1.20
N ARG A 372 7.00 26.32 -0.08
CA ARG A 372 6.81 25.28 -1.10
C ARG A 372 5.76 24.22 -0.70
N ILE A 373 4.60 24.68 -0.21
CA ILE A 373 3.53 23.79 0.27
C ILE A 373 2.71 23.26 -0.93
N PRO A 374 2.68 21.95 -1.21
CA PRO A 374 1.75 21.35 -2.19
C PRO A 374 0.29 21.49 -1.73
N LEU A 375 -0.52 22.23 -2.49
CA LEU A 375 -1.92 22.55 -2.12
C LEU A 375 -2.92 21.41 -2.41
N ASN A 376 -2.51 20.41 -3.19
CA ASN A 376 -3.36 19.25 -3.53
C ASN A 376 -3.37 18.14 -2.47
N LEU A 377 -2.63 18.31 -1.38
CA LEU A 377 -2.51 17.32 -0.30
C LEU A 377 -3.32 17.75 0.93
N VAL A 378 -3.64 16.76 1.76
CA VAL A 378 -4.25 16.94 3.10
C VAL A 378 -3.17 16.71 4.13
N TYR A 379 -3.09 17.59 5.12
CA TYR A 379 -2.05 17.60 6.15
C TYR A 379 -2.64 17.46 7.55
N GLN A 380 -1.81 17.16 8.51
CA GLN A 380 -2.08 17.35 9.92
C GLN A 380 -1.39 18.64 10.40
N LEU A 381 -2.06 19.41 11.23
CA LEU A 381 -1.50 20.56 11.94
C LEU A 381 -1.29 20.20 13.40
N LYS A 382 -0.10 20.46 13.90
CA LYS A 382 0.21 20.45 15.34
C LYS A 382 0.56 21.88 15.78
N ILE A 383 -0.09 22.34 16.85
CA ILE A 383 0.07 23.70 17.32
C ILE A 383 0.56 23.65 18.76
N SER A 384 1.70 24.26 19.02
CA SER A 384 2.31 24.34 20.37
C SER A 384 3.08 25.66 20.52
N ASN A 385 2.88 26.37 21.63
CA ASN A 385 3.69 27.51 22.05
C ASN A 385 4.17 28.43 20.91
N GLU A 386 3.24 29.05 20.21
CA GLU A 386 3.52 29.96 19.06
C GLU A 386 4.18 29.29 17.84
N LYS A 387 4.18 27.95 17.80
CA LYS A 387 4.69 27.16 16.69
C LYS A 387 3.57 26.34 16.03
N ILE A 388 3.49 26.44 14.71
CA ILE A 388 2.59 25.64 13.86
C ILE A 388 3.44 24.67 13.05
N MET A 389 3.26 23.39 13.27
CA MET A 389 3.91 22.35 12.45
C MET A 389 2.92 21.77 11.45
N ILE A 390 3.29 21.81 10.18
CA ILE A 390 2.53 21.23 9.07
C ILE A 390 3.19 19.91 8.67
N GLY A 391 2.44 18.85 8.61
CA GLY A 391 3.00 17.53 8.23
C GLY A 391 1.98 16.43 8.10
N PRO A 392 2.45 15.18 8.13
CA PRO A 392 3.86 14.79 8.13
C PRO A 392 4.57 15.07 6.81
N THR A 393 5.91 15.08 6.84
CA THR A 393 6.75 15.22 5.64
C THR A 393 7.77 14.08 5.61
N ILE A 394 7.70 13.23 4.59
CA ILE A 394 8.50 12.00 4.48
C ILE A 394 9.32 12.01 3.20
N GLY A 395 10.63 11.86 3.33
CA GLY A 395 11.56 11.75 2.21
C GLY A 395 12.08 10.35 1.99
N PHE A 396 12.21 9.95 0.73
CA PHE A 396 12.77 8.65 0.33
C PHE A 396 14.11 8.84 -0.37
N LEU A 397 15.16 8.23 0.15
CA LEU A 397 16.48 8.18 -0.48
C LEU A 397 16.69 6.80 -1.11
N LEU A 398 16.53 6.70 -2.44
CA LEU A 398 16.59 5.44 -3.19
C LEU A 398 17.93 5.22 -3.90
N GLY A 399 18.82 6.22 -3.92
CA GLY A 399 20.11 6.22 -4.59
C GLY A 399 20.35 7.48 -5.42
N GLU A 400 21.48 7.50 -6.17
CA GLU A 400 21.92 8.69 -6.89
C GLU A 400 21.62 8.67 -8.41
N LYS A 401 21.10 7.55 -8.92
CA LYS A 401 20.80 7.42 -10.35
C LYS A 401 19.49 8.13 -10.68
N ASN A 402 19.50 9.08 -11.62
CA ASN A 402 18.31 9.81 -12.06
C ASN A 402 17.18 8.87 -12.56
N GLN A 403 17.53 7.71 -13.11
CA GLN A 403 16.56 6.69 -13.54
C GLN A 403 15.67 6.15 -12.42
N LEU A 404 16.03 6.34 -11.14
CA LEU A 404 15.23 5.94 -9.99
C LEU A 404 14.09 6.93 -9.71
N TYR A 405 14.16 8.15 -10.27
CA TYR A 405 13.24 9.24 -9.96
C TYR A 405 12.40 9.62 -11.18
N ASN A 406 11.65 8.65 -11.70
CA ASN A 406 10.68 8.84 -12.77
C ASN A 406 9.37 8.10 -12.42
N PRO A 407 8.23 8.50 -13.01
CA PRO A 407 6.93 7.94 -12.65
C PRO A 407 6.84 6.42 -12.83
N GLU A 408 7.50 5.86 -13.84
CA GLU A 408 7.45 4.42 -14.13
C GLU A 408 8.21 3.60 -13.09
N TYR A 409 9.41 4.01 -12.72
CA TYR A 409 10.17 3.33 -11.67
C TYR A 409 9.48 3.45 -10.32
N MET A 410 8.89 4.62 -10.02
CA MET A 410 8.25 4.91 -8.74
C MET A 410 6.95 4.14 -8.51
N LYS A 411 6.32 3.57 -9.54
CA LYS A 411 5.16 2.67 -9.39
C LYS A 411 5.41 1.51 -8.42
N LYS A 412 6.66 1.02 -8.33
CA LYS A 412 7.07 -0.05 -7.40
C LYS A 412 6.93 0.32 -5.92
N PHE A 413 6.77 1.59 -5.63
CA PHE A 413 6.64 2.11 -4.28
C PHE A 413 5.21 2.51 -3.93
N SER A 414 4.29 2.50 -4.91
CA SER A 414 2.91 2.98 -4.72
C SER A 414 2.11 2.11 -3.76
N ASP A 415 2.42 0.81 -3.65
CA ASP A 415 1.81 -0.10 -2.66
C ASP A 415 2.10 0.28 -1.20
N ARG A 416 3.17 1.05 -0.93
CA ARG A 416 3.47 1.61 0.40
C ARG A 416 2.45 2.65 0.87
N PHE A 417 1.66 3.20 -0.04
CA PHE A 417 0.72 4.28 0.19
C PHE A 417 -0.75 3.82 0.19
N GLY A 418 -0.99 2.52 0.29
CA GLY A 418 -2.35 1.98 0.36
C GLY A 418 -3.14 2.42 1.59
N LYS A 419 -2.46 2.90 2.63
CA LYS A 419 -3.04 3.46 3.86
C LYS A 419 -2.67 4.94 4.05
N TYR A 420 -2.47 5.68 2.93
CA TYR A 420 -2.06 7.09 2.96
C TYR A 420 -3.06 7.97 3.71
N GLU A 421 -4.35 7.70 3.60
CA GLU A 421 -5.43 8.40 4.30
C GLU A 421 -5.32 8.31 5.83
N LYS A 422 -4.53 7.38 6.37
CA LYS A 422 -4.30 7.25 7.81
C LYS A 422 -3.33 8.28 8.37
N PHE A 423 -2.53 8.93 7.52
CA PHE A 423 -1.53 9.91 7.99
C PHE A 423 -1.44 11.17 7.12
N GLY A 424 -1.76 11.13 5.83
CA GLY A 424 -1.70 12.30 4.93
C GLY A 424 -0.28 12.84 4.71
N GLY A 425 -0.19 14.14 4.39
CA GLY A 425 1.07 14.88 4.34
C GLY A 425 1.86 14.73 3.04
N LEU A 426 3.12 15.17 3.08
CA LEU A 426 4.04 15.14 1.95
C LEU A 426 4.87 13.87 1.94
N ALA A 427 4.88 13.16 0.82
CA ALA A 427 5.83 12.09 0.55
C ALA A 427 6.59 12.39 -0.74
N ILE A 428 7.93 12.51 -0.66
CA ILE A 428 8.79 12.84 -1.80
C ILE A 428 10.00 11.92 -1.88
N ALA A 429 10.25 11.35 -3.06
CA ALA A 429 11.47 10.60 -3.35
C ALA A 429 12.45 11.49 -4.13
N PHE A 430 13.68 11.60 -3.66
CA PHE A 430 14.68 12.48 -4.26
C PHE A 430 16.11 11.92 -4.16
N SER A 431 16.98 12.40 -5.06
CA SER A 431 18.42 12.17 -5.02
C SER A 431 19.10 13.20 -4.13
N THR A 432 20.17 12.84 -3.42
CA THR A 432 20.98 13.82 -2.68
C THR A 432 21.61 14.87 -3.59
N ARG A 433 21.69 14.61 -4.90
CA ARG A 433 22.17 15.58 -5.92
C ARG A 433 21.14 16.65 -6.28
N SER A 434 19.87 16.42 -5.97
CA SER A 434 18.79 17.36 -6.28
C SER A 434 18.42 18.27 -5.09
N ILE A 435 19.31 18.39 -4.11
CA ILE A 435 19.13 19.25 -2.94
C ILE A 435 19.68 20.63 -3.23
N ASP A 436 18.84 21.64 -3.09
CA ASP A 436 19.26 23.02 -2.93
C ASP A 436 19.41 23.32 -1.44
N TRP A 437 20.65 23.36 -0.99
CA TRP A 437 20.99 23.56 0.42
C TRP A 437 20.71 24.97 0.91
N ASN A 438 20.80 25.99 0.02
CA ASN A 438 20.57 27.39 0.37
C ASN A 438 19.09 27.60 0.64
N GLU A 439 18.23 27.14 -0.27
CA GLU A 439 16.79 27.21 -0.13
C GLU A 439 16.20 26.13 0.76
N LYS A 440 16.98 25.11 1.17
CA LYS A 440 16.53 23.93 1.92
C LYS A 440 15.37 23.21 1.23
N ILE A 441 15.45 23.10 -0.11
CA ILE A 441 14.46 22.39 -0.93
C ILE A 441 15.08 21.19 -1.66
N VAL A 442 14.22 20.28 -2.06
CA VAL A 442 14.58 19.12 -2.87
C VAL A 442 13.70 19.06 -4.10
N TYR A 443 14.27 18.57 -5.20
CA TYR A 443 13.54 18.27 -6.43
C TYR A 443 13.41 16.75 -6.56
N GLY A 444 12.19 16.26 -6.76
CA GLY A 444 11.95 14.82 -6.79
C GLY A 444 10.53 14.44 -7.15
N MET A 445 10.21 13.20 -6.90
CA MET A 445 8.89 12.62 -7.18
C MET A 445 7.99 12.72 -5.95
N ILE A 446 6.96 13.56 -6.00
CA ILE A 446 5.93 13.69 -4.96
C ILE A 446 4.81 12.69 -5.26
N TYR A 447 4.37 11.96 -4.24
CA TYR A 447 3.21 11.08 -4.36
C TYR A 447 1.91 11.88 -4.32
N ASP A 448 1.09 11.75 -5.36
CA ASP A 448 -0.26 12.29 -5.42
C ASP A 448 -1.27 11.18 -5.03
N PRO A 449 -1.90 11.26 -3.86
CA PRO A 449 -2.81 10.21 -3.36
C PRO A 449 -4.11 10.13 -4.17
N LYS A 450 -4.58 11.25 -4.75
CA LYS A 450 -5.80 11.26 -5.57
C LYS A 450 -5.61 10.54 -6.90
N GLN A 451 -4.44 10.78 -7.55
CA GLN A 451 -4.10 10.13 -8.81
C GLN A 451 -3.39 8.78 -8.62
N LYS A 452 -2.98 8.47 -7.38
CA LYS A 452 -2.11 7.32 -7.02
C LYS A 452 -0.87 7.25 -7.91
N LYS A 453 -0.25 8.42 -8.17
CA LYS A 453 0.89 8.59 -9.08
C LYS A 453 1.97 9.42 -8.44
N TRP A 454 3.17 9.29 -8.99
CA TRP A 454 4.31 10.10 -8.66
C TRP A 454 4.48 11.21 -9.68
N ILE A 455 4.58 12.47 -9.21
CA ILE A 455 4.68 13.67 -10.04
C ILE A 455 5.97 14.39 -9.65
N TYR A 456 6.77 14.76 -10.65
CA TYR A 456 8.00 15.51 -10.41
C TYR A 456 7.69 16.94 -10.00
N ASN A 457 8.20 17.35 -8.83
CA ASN A 457 8.02 18.70 -8.29
C ASN A 457 9.11 18.99 -7.25
N SER A 458 9.06 20.19 -6.64
CA SER A 458 9.92 20.60 -5.54
C SER A 458 9.14 20.68 -4.22
N ALA A 459 9.85 20.44 -3.11
CA ALA A 459 9.34 20.59 -1.77
C ALA A 459 10.48 20.93 -0.80
N PRO A 460 10.22 21.37 0.43
CA PRO A 460 11.27 21.47 1.44
C PRO A 460 11.93 20.11 1.70
N ILE A 461 13.16 20.11 2.18
CA ILE A 461 13.76 18.88 2.71
C ILE A 461 12.79 18.35 3.79
N PRO A 462 12.29 17.11 3.67
CA PRO A 462 11.35 16.56 4.64
C PRO A 462 11.95 16.44 6.05
N SER A 463 11.12 16.56 7.08
CA SER A 463 11.56 16.40 8.47
C SER A 463 12.08 15.00 8.77
N THR A 464 11.51 13.98 8.15
CA THR A 464 11.94 12.58 8.31
C THR A 464 12.35 11.97 6.99
N LEU A 465 13.48 11.27 7.00
CA LEU A 465 14.06 10.63 5.81
C LEU A 465 14.18 9.12 5.98
N TYR A 466 13.55 8.37 5.07
CA TYR A 466 13.67 6.92 4.96
C TYR A 466 14.72 6.55 3.92
N ARG A 467 15.85 6.04 4.37
CA ARG A 467 16.95 5.65 3.49
C ARG A 467 16.82 4.18 3.08
N ARG A 468 16.85 3.94 1.76
CA ARG A 468 16.74 2.61 1.14
C ARG A 468 17.92 2.28 0.21
N ASN A 469 19.00 3.05 0.28
CA ASN A 469 20.20 2.83 -0.52
C ASN A 469 21.42 3.46 0.14
N PHE A 470 22.62 2.86 0.00
CA PHE A 470 23.86 3.35 0.59
C PHE A 470 24.85 3.98 -0.39
N HIS A 471 24.47 4.15 -1.64
CA HIS A 471 25.34 4.74 -2.65
C HIS A 471 25.37 6.29 -2.61
N GLN A 472 24.96 6.90 -1.51
CA GLN A 472 25.03 8.34 -1.31
C GLN A 472 26.36 8.75 -0.67
N ASN A 473 26.73 10.03 -0.91
CA ASN A 473 27.91 10.63 -0.29
C ASN A 473 27.75 10.71 1.24
N LYS A 474 28.73 10.20 1.99
CA LYS A 474 28.70 10.16 3.46
C LYS A 474 28.58 11.57 4.08
N LYS A 475 29.24 12.58 3.49
CA LYS A 475 29.17 13.98 3.95
C LYS A 475 27.75 14.52 3.83
N THR A 476 27.09 14.26 2.70
CA THR A 476 25.71 14.67 2.46
C THR A 476 24.72 13.97 3.39
N ILE A 477 24.93 12.68 3.68
CA ILE A 477 24.10 11.96 4.65
C ILE A 477 24.26 12.52 6.06
N LYS A 478 25.48 12.89 6.46
CA LYS A 478 25.71 13.56 7.74
C LYS A 478 24.97 14.91 7.80
N GLN A 479 25.09 15.74 6.75
CA GLN A 479 24.36 17.02 6.67
C GLN A 479 22.84 16.82 6.76
N LEU A 480 22.30 15.78 6.11
CA LEU A 480 20.88 15.46 6.21
C LEU A 480 20.46 15.01 7.61
N ARG A 481 21.29 14.22 8.29
CA ARG A 481 21.05 13.85 9.70
C ARG A 481 21.00 15.07 10.60
N ASP A 482 21.97 15.97 10.43
CA ASP A 482 22.06 17.18 11.24
C ASP A 482 20.84 18.10 11.02
N ILE A 483 20.46 18.36 9.77
CA ILE A 483 19.33 19.28 9.46
C ILE A 483 17.96 18.67 9.82
N THR A 484 17.82 17.35 9.85
CA THR A 484 16.60 16.63 10.26
C THR A 484 16.59 16.23 11.74
N GLU A 485 17.51 16.78 12.53
CA GLU A 485 17.60 16.47 13.97
C GLU A 485 17.67 14.96 14.24
N ASN A 486 18.49 14.24 13.45
CA ASN A 486 18.67 12.79 13.46
C ASN A 486 17.41 11.95 13.07
N GLN A 487 16.44 12.55 12.38
CA GLN A 487 15.26 11.82 11.89
C GLN A 487 15.48 11.15 10.50
N LEU A 488 16.75 10.95 10.11
CA LEU A 488 17.12 10.08 8.99
C LEU A 488 17.36 8.67 9.53
N PHE A 489 16.42 7.75 9.27
CA PHE A 489 16.58 6.36 9.72
C PHE A 489 17.10 5.42 8.62
N ASN A 490 17.60 4.25 9.04
CA ASN A 490 18.53 3.39 8.33
C ASN A 490 19.77 4.20 7.90
N SER A 491 20.28 4.98 8.85
CA SER A 491 21.32 5.98 8.60
C SER A 491 22.67 5.37 8.22
N HIS A 492 22.94 4.16 8.67
CA HIS A 492 24.20 3.45 8.46
C HIS A 492 23.99 2.09 7.79
N HIS A 493 25.03 1.64 7.10
CA HIS A 493 25.08 0.30 6.54
C HIS A 493 25.48 -0.69 7.63
N PHE A 494 24.69 -1.75 7.78
CA PHE A 494 25.05 -2.87 8.63
C PHE A 494 25.74 -3.95 7.77
N LYS A 495 26.99 -4.27 8.07
CA LYS A 495 27.81 -5.23 7.32
C LYS A 495 27.88 -6.56 8.08
N LYS A 496 28.29 -7.62 7.39
CA LYS A 496 28.57 -8.93 8.02
C LYS A 496 29.62 -8.85 9.12
N SER A 497 30.64 -7.98 8.95
CA SER A 497 31.62 -7.70 10.00
C SER A 497 31.03 -7.08 11.25
N ASP A 498 29.93 -6.32 11.12
CA ASP A 498 29.31 -5.69 12.29
C ASP A 498 28.61 -6.72 13.15
N LEU A 499 27.98 -7.74 12.54
CA LEU A 499 27.44 -8.89 13.26
C LEU A 499 28.56 -9.71 13.95
N TYR A 500 29.69 -9.90 13.27
CA TYR A 500 30.86 -10.54 13.85
C TYR A 500 31.35 -9.81 15.11
N ASN A 501 31.34 -8.48 15.12
CA ASN A 501 31.77 -7.67 16.26
C ASN A 501 30.81 -7.77 17.48
N LEU A 502 29.57 -8.27 17.29
CA LEU A 502 28.62 -8.49 18.39
C LEU A 502 28.83 -9.81 19.15
N ARG A 503 29.79 -10.64 18.75
CA ARG A 503 30.08 -11.93 19.41
C ARG A 503 30.48 -11.81 20.91
N GLU A 504 30.92 -10.61 21.31
CA GLU A 504 31.29 -10.31 22.69
C GLU A 504 30.09 -9.86 23.53
N ASP A 505 28.95 -9.61 22.92
CA ASP A 505 27.71 -9.26 23.61
C ASP A 505 27.02 -10.54 24.13
N LEU A 506 27.00 -10.70 25.44
CA LEU A 506 26.51 -11.90 26.14
C LEU A 506 25.02 -12.19 25.82
N GLU A 507 24.23 -11.16 25.47
CA GLU A 507 22.80 -11.30 25.20
C GLU A 507 22.51 -12.16 23.94
N ILE A 508 23.41 -12.13 22.93
CA ILE A 508 23.19 -12.85 21.65
C ILE A 508 24.32 -13.81 21.26
N SER A 509 25.42 -13.84 22.00
CA SER A 509 26.61 -14.61 21.65
C SER A 509 26.35 -16.10 21.41
N ASP A 510 25.50 -16.71 22.24
CA ASP A 510 25.15 -18.13 22.14
C ASP A 510 24.33 -18.47 20.90
N HIS A 511 23.81 -17.45 20.23
CA HIS A 511 23.01 -17.57 18.99
C HIS A 511 23.78 -17.14 17.74
N LEU A 512 25.05 -16.77 17.88
CA LEU A 512 25.92 -16.45 16.76
C LEU A 512 26.84 -17.66 16.46
N PRO A 513 26.90 -18.15 15.23
CA PRO A 513 27.87 -19.16 14.87
C PRO A 513 29.30 -18.62 15.09
N GLU A 514 30.16 -19.44 15.67
CA GLU A 514 31.55 -19.06 15.87
C GLU A 514 32.19 -18.64 14.53
N THR A 515 32.72 -17.44 14.48
CA THR A 515 33.17 -16.76 13.25
C THR A 515 34.50 -16.10 13.46
N HIS A 516 35.38 -16.16 12.45
CA HIS A 516 36.68 -15.53 12.45
C HIS A 516 36.96 -14.83 11.12
N ILE A 517 37.87 -13.84 11.14
CA ILE A 517 38.38 -13.21 9.92
C ILE A 517 39.44 -14.14 9.34
N LEU A 518 39.42 -14.31 8.03
CA LEU A 518 40.46 -15.08 7.33
C LEU A 518 41.68 -14.19 7.11
N ASP A 519 42.55 -14.15 8.12
CA ASP A 519 43.84 -13.45 8.14
C ASP A 519 45.03 -14.40 8.27
N ASP A 520 44.78 -15.67 8.61
CA ASP A 520 45.77 -16.70 8.88
C ASP A 520 45.28 -18.07 8.41
N MET A 521 46.08 -18.75 7.58
CA MET A 521 45.75 -20.08 7.04
C MET A 521 45.81 -21.18 8.10
N ASP A 522 46.77 -21.11 9.01
CA ASP A 522 46.93 -22.14 10.07
C ASP A 522 45.71 -22.15 10.98
N LYS A 523 45.22 -20.96 11.36
CA LYS A 523 43.97 -20.83 12.12
C LYS A 523 42.75 -21.41 11.36
N LEU A 524 42.65 -21.21 10.05
CA LEU A 524 41.60 -21.81 9.27
C LEU A 524 41.69 -23.34 9.28
N ILE A 525 42.86 -23.89 9.08
CA ILE A 525 43.11 -25.33 9.08
C ILE A 525 42.81 -25.94 10.46
N GLU A 526 43.28 -25.33 11.53
CA GLU A 526 42.97 -25.73 12.92
C GLU A 526 41.43 -25.72 13.14
N PHE A 527 40.77 -24.66 12.70
CA PHE A 527 39.32 -24.55 12.83
C PHE A 527 38.57 -25.62 12.04
N ILE A 528 39.03 -25.94 10.82
CA ILE A 528 38.45 -27.03 10.01
C ILE A 528 38.67 -28.38 10.72
N ASN A 529 39.86 -28.61 11.27
CA ASN A 529 40.16 -29.83 12.00
C ASN A 529 39.29 -30.00 13.24
N LEU A 530 39.01 -28.90 13.95
CA LEU A 530 38.13 -28.88 15.13
C LEU A 530 36.65 -29.06 14.79
N LYS A 531 36.15 -28.29 13.82
CA LYS A 531 34.71 -28.23 13.48
C LYS A 531 34.29 -29.23 12.40
N GLN A 532 35.24 -29.86 11.69
CA GLN A 532 35.07 -30.81 10.58
C GLN A 532 34.40 -30.22 9.33
N LYS A 533 33.54 -29.19 9.46
CA LYS A 533 32.89 -28.50 8.37
C LYS A 533 32.75 -27.02 8.66
N VAL A 534 33.14 -26.18 7.71
CA VAL A 534 33.13 -24.72 7.86
C VAL A 534 32.60 -24.06 6.58
N ILE A 535 32.12 -22.83 6.71
CA ILE A 535 31.65 -22.02 5.59
C ILE A 535 32.51 -20.75 5.47
N LEU A 536 33.00 -20.44 4.27
CA LEU A 536 33.67 -19.17 3.97
C LEU A 536 32.69 -18.22 3.30
N LYS A 537 32.61 -16.98 3.80
CA LYS A 537 31.70 -15.93 3.32
C LYS A 537 32.49 -14.64 3.05
N PRO A 538 32.36 -14.00 1.86
CA PRO A 538 33.00 -12.70 1.63
C PRO A 538 32.28 -11.62 2.44
N VAL A 539 33.04 -10.70 3.03
CA VAL A 539 32.50 -9.59 3.85
C VAL A 539 31.65 -8.65 3.01
N SER A 540 32.00 -8.41 1.74
CA SER A 540 31.42 -7.35 0.90
C SER A 540 30.36 -7.83 -0.10
N LEU A 541 30.18 -9.13 -0.30
CA LEU A 541 29.23 -9.67 -1.27
C LEU A 541 27.92 -10.14 -0.59
N SER A 542 26.83 -10.06 -1.33
CA SER A 542 25.48 -10.44 -0.89
C SER A 542 24.86 -11.49 -1.80
N ARG A 543 23.70 -12.04 -1.44
CA ARG A 543 22.90 -13.01 -2.20
C ARG A 543 23.60 -14.34 -2.44
N GLY A 544 24.34 -14.82 -1.45
CA GLY A 544 25.03 -16.11 -1.55
C GLY A 544 26.18 -16.16 -2.56
N ARG A 545 26.67 -15.01 -3.04
CA ARG A 545 27.79 -14.96 -3.98
C ARG A 545 29.12 -15.11 -3.23
N GLY A 546 30.02 -15.92 -3.79
CA GLY A 546 31.38 -16.10 -3.24
C GLY A 546 31.42 -16.98 -2.00
N ILE A 547 30.40 -17.81 -1.75
CA ILE A 547 30.39 -18.77 -0.64
C ILE A 547 31.14 -20.02 -1.04
N PHE A 548 31.90 -20.56 -0.08
CA PHE A 548 32.52 -21.88 -0.13
C PHE A 548 32.20 -22.65 1.12
N ILE A 549 32.01 -23.97 0.98
CA ILE A 549 31.92 -24.89 2.12
C ILE A 549 33.14 -25.79 2.07
N ILE A 550 33.78 -25.98 3.21
CA ILE A 550 34.96 -26.81 3.33
C ILE A 550 34.68 -27.88 4.38
N GLU A 551 34.98 -29.12 4.02
CA GLU A 551 34.86 -30.28 4.90
C GLU A 551 36.24 -30.95 5.03
N LYS A 552 36.53 -31.47 6.23
CA LYS A 552 37.65 -32.38 6.40
C LYS A 552 37.37 -33.69 5.66
N ASN A 553 38.31 -34.15 4.79
CA ASN A 553 38.15 -35.41 4.10
C ASN A 553 38.37 -36.56 5.10
N LYS A 554 37.36 -37.41 5.28
CA LYS A 554 37.44 -38.55 6.22
C LYS A 554 38.23 -39.75 5.67
N GLU A 555 38.43 -39.78 4.37
CA GLU A 555 39.15 -40.84 3.68
C GLU A 555 40.66 -40.57 3.63
N GLU A 556 41.08 -39.31 3.71
CA GLU A 556 42.45 -38.88 3.70
C GLU A 556 42.75 -38.04 4.94
N LEU A 557 43.73 -38.47 5.77
CA LEU A 557 44.02 -37.86 7.10
C LEU A 557 44.38 -36.36 7.01
N GLU A 558 44.92 -35.87 5.93
CA GLU A 558 45.32 -34.47 5.71
C GLU A 558 44.48 -33.76 4.66
N GLY A 559 43.53 -34.47 4.00
CA GLY A 559 42.75 -33.98 2.89
C GLY A 559 41.57 -33.07 3.28
N PHE A 560 41.14 -32.28 2.27
CA PHE A 560 40.00 -31.38 2.37
C PHE A 560 39.09 -31.53 1.15
N ILE A 561 37.78 -31.28 1.36
CA ILE A 561 36.82 -31.20 0.29
C ILE A 561 36.29 -29.74 0.27
N LEU A 562 36.49 -29.05 -0.88
CA LEU A 562 36.03 -27.71 -1.08
C LEU A 562 34.85 -27.69 -2.05
N TYR A 563 33.75 -27.11 -1.67
CA TYR A 563 32.58 -26.88 -2.50
C TYR A 563 32.49 -25.40 -2.88
N ASP A 564 32.55 -25.10 -4.20
CA ASP A 564 32.48 -23.75 -4.75
C ASP A 564 31.07 -23.45 -5.25
N TYR A 565 30.40 -22.47 -4.64
CA TYR A 565 29.04 -22.01 -5.00
C TYR A 565 29.02 -20.72 -5.81
N ARG A 566 30.14 -20.29 -6.39
CA ARG A 566 30.19 -19.06 -7.21
C ARG A 566 29.48 -19.21 -8.55
N LYS A 567 29.40 -20.42 -9.09
CA LYS A 567 28.71 -20.77 -10.33
C LYS A 567 27.26 -21.22 -10.06
N LYS A 568 26.50 -21.40 -11.13
CA LYS A 568 25.13 -21.92 -11.07
C LYS A 568 25.07 -23.32 -10.46
N TYR A 569 26.11 -24.12 -10.68
CA TYR A 569 26.21 -25.46 -10.11
C TYR A 569 27.35 -25.52 -9.11
N ARG A 570 27.16 -26.31 -8.06
CA ARG A 570 28.17 -26.63 -7.06
C ARG A 570 29.36 -27.38 -7.74
N VAL A 571 30.57 -26.87 -7.56
CA VAL A 571 31.78 -27.53 -8.01
C VAL A 571 32.48 -28.11 -6.80
N ARG A 572 32.82 -29.42 -6.84
CA ARG A 572 33.52 -30.13 -5.77
C ARG A 572 34.99 -30.27 -6.15
N HIS A 573 35.87 -29.88 -5.24
CA HIS A 573 37.31 -30.06 -5.36
C HIS A 573 37.78 -30.96 -4.23
N LEU A 574 38.57 -32.03 -4.59
CA LEU A 574 39.23 -32.88 -3.62
C LEU A 574 40.68 -32.42 -3.54
N LEU A 575 41.18 -32.18 -2.33
CA LEU A 575 42.48 -31.60 -2.04
C LEU A 575 43.19 -32.54 -1.06
N SER A 576 44.37 -33.02 -1.44
CA SER A 576 45.11 -34.11 -0.75
C SER A 576 45.64 -33.66 0.62
N ASP A 577 46.04 -32.40 0.73
CA ASP A 577 46.77 -31.87 1.87
C ASP A 577 46.59 -30.34 2.03
N SER A 578 47.22 -29.77 3.04
CA SER A 578 47.16 -28.34 3.34
C SER A 578 47.80 -27.46 2.28
N ILE A 579 48.80 -27.97 1.52
CA ILE A 579 49.46 -27.22 0.44
C ILE A 579 48.49 -27.08 -0.73
N ALA A 580 47.96 -28.21 -1.19
CA ALA A 580 46.94 -28.21 -2.27
C ALA A 580 45.73 -27.37 -1.91
N PHE A 581 45.36 -27.35 -0.64
CA PHE A 581 44.23 -26.49 -0.12
C PHE A 581 44.61 -25.02 -0.21
N HIS A 582 45.79 -24.62 0.25
CA HIS A 582 46.28 -23.25 0.16
C HIS A 582 46.32 -22.75 -1.28
N ASP A 583 46.96 -23.53 -2.18
CA ASP A 583 47.09 -23.19 -3.62
C ASP A 583 45.75 -23.02 -4.27
N MET A 584 44.75 -23.86 -3.93
CA MET A 584 43.39 -23.74 -4.39
C MET A 584 42.74 -22.42 -3.96
N LEU A 585 42.81 -22.05 -2.68
CA LEU A 585 42.26 -20.79 -2.17
C LEU A 585 42.93 -19.57 -2.82
N GLU A 586 44.23 -19.63 -3.06
CA GLU A 586 44.97 -18.57 -3.77
C GLU A 586 44.52 -18.46 -5.23
N SER A 587 44.38 -19.58 -5.96
CA SER A 587 43.90 -19.64 -7.33
C SER A 587 42.48 -19.07 -7.48
N LEU A 588 41.63 -19.27 -6.46
CA LEU A 588 40.27 -18.74 -6.35
C LEU A 588 40.24 -17.26 -6.00
N GLY A 589 41.38 -16.64 -5.64
CA GLY A 589 41.53 -15.23 -5.28
C GLY A 589 40.92 -14.87 -3.93
N ILE A 590 40.80 -15.84 -3.02
CA ILE A 590 40.16 -15.65 -1.71
C ILE A 590 40.96 -14.66 -0.86
N PHE A 591 42.29 -14.73 -0.91
CA PHE A 591 43.19 -13.80 -0.16
C PHE A 591 43.20 -12.38 -0.75
N LYS A 592 42.69 -12.16 -1.96
CA LYS A 592 42.54 -10.82 -2.55
C LYS A 592 41.30 -10.08 -2.06
N GLN A 593 40.47 -10.74 -1.28
CA GLN A 593 39.22 -10.21 -0.73
C GLN A 593 39.14 -10.55 0.76
N ASN A 594 38.41 -9.75 1.50
CA ASN A 594 38.19 -10.03 2.92
C ASN A 594 37.13 -11.12 3.06
N TYR A 595 37.49 -12.27 3.60
CA TYR A 595 36.63 -13.39 3.91
C TYR A 595 36.48 -13.59 5.41
N LEU A 596 35.35 -14.15 5.82
CA LEU A 596 35.12 -14.73 7.14
C LEU A 596 34.99 -16.24 6.98
N PHE A 597 35.52 -17.00 7.95
CA PHE A 597 35.19 -18.41 8.09
C PHE A 597 34.37 -18.63 9.37
N GLN A 598 33.38 -19.52 9.28
CA GLN A 598 32.36 -19.70 10.27
C GLN A 598 32.01 -21.17 10.41
N THR A 599 31.64 -21.60 11.63
CA THR A 599 31.10 -22.93 11.88
C THR A 599 29.92 -23.19 10.93
N TYR A 600 29.93 -24.31 10.22
CA TYR A 600 28.80 -24.74 9.43
C TYR A 600 27.68 -25.24 10.32
N ILE A 601 26.50 -24.69 10.18
CA ILE A 601 25.31 -25.12 10.92
C ILE A 601 24.54 -26.13 10.06
N PRO A 602 24.36 -27.39 10.51
CA PRO A 602 23.47 -28.34 9.84
C PRO A 602 22.04 -27.85 9.95
N LEU A 603 21.47 -27.43 8.81
CA LEU A 603 20.12 -26.85 8.77
C LEU A 603 19.07 -27.95 8.92
N LEU A 604 18.00 -27.62 9.64
CA LEU A 604 16.75 -28.38 9.58
C LEU A 604 16.25 -28.39 8.12
N ASN A 605 15.81 -29.54 7.64
CA ASN A 605 15.38 -29.76 6.28
C ASN A 605 13.88 -29.99 6.16
N VAL A 606 13.31 -29.60 5.04
CA VAL A 606 11.95 -29.94 4.62
C VAL A 606 12.03 -30.68 3.29
N ASN A 607 11.58 -31.93 3.27
CA ASN A 607 11.69 -32.78 2.06
C ASN A 607 13.13 -32.78 1.49
N GLU A 608 14.13 -33.00 2.35
CA GLU A 608 15.56 -33.04 2.05
C GLU A 608 16.15 -31.71 1.54
N ARG A 609 15.41 -30.62 1.63
CA ARG A 609 15.86 -29.29 1.23
C ARG A 609 16.08 -28.40 2.44
N PRO A 610 17.24 -27.74 2.56
CA PRO A 610 17.51 -26.81 3.64
C PRO A 610 16.66 -25.55 3.51
N PHE A 611 16.35 -24.93 4.61
CA PHE A 611 15.69 -23.63 4.67
C PHE A 611 16.32 -22.71 5.68
N ASP A 612 16.09 -21.43 5.53
CA ASP A 612 16.32 -20.42 6.55
C ASP A 612 15.06 -19.62 6.82
N VAL A 613 15.04 -18.90 7.93
CA VAL A 613 13.92 -18.07 8.38
C VAL A 613 14.30 -16.60 8.27
N ARG A 614 13.54 -15.83 7.49
CA ARG A 614 13.61 -14.38 7.45
C ARG A 614 12.62 -13.79 8.44
N VAL A 615 13.12 -13.09 9.46
CA VAL A 615 12.30 -12.30 10.39
C VAL A 615 12.45 -10.83 10.06
N VAL A 616 11.34 -10.14 9.81
CA VAL A 616 11.35 -8.70 9.57
C VAL A 616 11.01 -7.97 10.85
N MET A 617 12.01 -7.27 11.39
CA MET A 617 11.87 -6.41 12.56
C MET A 617 11.81 -4.96 12.12
N GLN A 618 10.79 -4.21 12.59
CA GLN A 618 10.60 -2.80 12.24
C GLN A 618 10.23 -1.99 13.49
N LYS A 619 10.63 -0.72 13.53
CA LYS A 619 10.22 0.17 14.60
C LYS A 619 8.76 0.59 14.42
N TYR A 620 8.02 0.55 15.52
CA TYR A 620 6.64 1.04 15.62
C TYR A 620 6.58 2.45 16.22
N LYS A 621 7.38 2.67 17.27
CA LYS A 621 7.61 3.96 17.95
C LYS A 621 9.10 4.11 18.22
N LYS A 622 9.51 5.27 18.72
CA LYS A 622 10.89 5.46 19.17
C LYS A 622 11.25 4.36 20.17
N ASN A 623 12.33 3.65 19.89
CA ASN A 623 12.86 2.55 20.72
C ASN A 623 11.87 1.40 20.98
N LYS A 624 10.89 1.17 20.10
CA LYS A 624 10.00 0.01 20.17
C LYS A 624 10.01 -0.74 18.84
N TRP A 625 10.52 -1.95 18.88
CA TRP A 625 10.59 -2.87 17.75
C TRP A 625 9.42 -3.86 17.78
N VAL A 626 8.94 -4.22 16.60
CA VAL A 626 7.92 -5.25 16.41
C VAL A 626 8.36 -6.19 15.29
N CYS A 627 7.99 -7.45 15.41
CA CYS A 627 8.09 -8.40 14.33
C CYS A 627 6.94 -8.15 13.34
N SER A 628 7.26 -7.63 12.17
CA SER A 628 6.27 -7.34 11.12
C SER A 628 5.95 -8.57 10.25
N GLY A 629 6.80 -9.60 10.26
CA GLY A 629 6.56 -10.83 9.52
C GLY A 629 7.69 -11.84 9.63
N ILE A 630 7.32 -13.11 9.40
CA ILE A 630 8.24 -14.25 9.38
C ILE A 630 7.96 -15.05 8.11
N GLU A 631 9.00 -15.32 7.31
CA GLU A 631 8.95 -16.20 6.14
C GLU A 631 10.06 -17.24 6.21
N CYS A 632 9.80 -18.47 5.78
CA CYS A 632 10.81 -19.49 5.55
C CYS A 632 11.14 -19.56 4.08
N ARG A 633 12.45 -19.57 3.76
CA ARG A 633 12.96 -19.64 2.38
C ARG A 633 13.58 -21.01 2.17
N ILE A 634 12.89 -21.87 1.42
CA ILE A 634 13.33 -23.24 1.13
C ILE A 634 14.21 -23.22 -0.08
N ALA A 635 15.33 -23.93 -0.05
CA ALA A 635 16.23 -24.07 -1.19
C ALA A 635 15.53 -24.71 -2.40
N GLY A 636 15.98 -24.37 -3.60
CA GLY A 636 15.56 -25.04 -4.82
C GLY A 636 16.00 -26.51 -4.83
N GLU A 637 15.52 -27.29 -5.78
CA GLU A 637 15.91 -28.69 -5.95
C GLU A 637 17.43 -28.81 -6.20
N ASN A 638 18.10 -29.66 -5.44
CA ASN A 638 19.55 -29.88 -5.48
C ASN A 638 20.41 -28.65 -5.14
N GLU A 639 19.84 -27.68 -4.41
CA GLU A 639 20.55 -26.49 -3.94
C GLU A 639 20.78 -26.57 -2.42
N ASP A 640 22.00 -26.27 -1.99
CA ASP A 640 22.34 -26.20 -0.54
C ASP A 640 22.17 -24.79 0.05
N LEU A 641 21.87 -23.80 -0.79
CA LEU A 641 21.71 -22.40 -0.38
C LEU A 641 20.24 -21.95 -0.49
N THR A 642 19.72 -21.39 0.59
CA THR A 642 18.32 -21.00 0.79
C THR A 642 17.96 -19.65 0.14
N ASN A 643 18.22 -19.48 -1.16
CA ASN A 643 17.95 -18.20 -1.83
C ASN A 643 16.78 -18.31 -2.82
N ILE A 644 15.69 -17.58 -2.56
CA ILE A 644 14.52 -17.50 -3.46
C ILE A 644 14.92 -17.11 -4.89
N ALA A 645 15.96 -16.29 -5.06
CA ALA A 645 16.45 -15.91 -6.38
C ALA A 645 17.09 -17.08 -7.16
N ARG A 646 17.36 -18.22 -6.52
CA ARG A 646 17.87 -19.47 -7.12
C ARG A 646 16.79 -20.55 -7.30
N GLY A 647 15.50 -20.17 -7.29
CA GLY A 647 14.38 -21.11 -7.46
C GLY A 647 13.84 -21.64 -6.12
N GLY A 648 14.17 -21.01 -5.00
CA GLY A 648 13.61 -21.33 -3.70
C GLY A 648 12.13 -20.93 -3.60
N LYS A 649 11.39 -21.61 -2.70
CA LYS A 649 9.98 -21.35 -2.38
C LYS A 649 9.86 -20.71 -0.99
N ALA A 650 8.91 -19.80 -0.83
CA ALA A 650 8.55 -19.28 0.48
C ALA A 650 7.42 -20.13 1.11
N MET A 651 7.49 -20.35 2.43
CA MET A 651 6.47 -21.02 3.24
C MET A 651 6.36 -20.36 4.61
N THR A 652 5.28 -20.62 5.33
CA THR A 652 5.13 -20.20 6.73
C THR A 652 6.02 -21.03 7.65
N LEU A 653 6.39 -20.47 8.80
CA LEU A 653 7.18 -21.21 9.80
C LEU A 653 6.43 -22.43 10.33
N GLU A 654 5.11 -22.35 10.45
CA GLU A 654 4.27 -23.44 10.95
C GLU A 654 4.28 -24.63 9.99
N GLU A 655 4.04 -24.38 8.69
CA GLU A 655 4.10 -25.40 7.64
C GLU A 655 5.46 -26.09 7.62
N VAL A 656 6.54 -25.30 7.66
CA VAL A 656 7.92 -25.81 7.60
C VAL A 656 8.23 -26.73 8.79
N ILE A 657 7.81 -26.36 10.01
CA ILE A 657 8.04 -27.19 11.20
C ILE A 657 7.23 -28.48 11.10
N GLN A 658 5.98 -28.43 10.64
CA GLN A 658 5.15 -29.62 10.41
C GLN A 658 5.77 -30.55 9.36
N ASP A 659 6.17 -30.00 8.22
CA ASP A 659 6.72 -30.75 7.09
C ASP A 659 8.15 -31.27 7.34
N SER A 660 8.84 -30.77 8.38
CA SER A 660 10.18 -31.28 8.75
C SER A 660 10.16 -32.70 9.26
N GLY A 661 9.00 -33.25 9.63
CA GLY A 661 8.84 -34.59 10.20
C GLY A 661 9.49 -34.77 11.57
N LYS A 662 9.99 -33.70 12.19
CA LYS A 662 10.60 -33.69 13.54
C LYS A 662 9.55 -33.33 14.58
N ASN A 663 9.65 -33.90 15.76
CA ASN A 663 8.78 -33.57 16.90
C ASN A 663 9.23 -32.24 17.54
N LEU A 664 9.01 -31.12 16.84
CA LEU A 664 9.41 -29.79 17.27
C LEU A 664 8.19 -28.93 17.61
N SER A 665 8.31 -28.09 18.64
CA SER A 665 7.23 -27.18 19.04
C SER A 665 7.36 -25.84 18.33
N TYR A 666 6.41 -25.54 17.42
CA TYR A 666 6.29 -24.27 16.73
C TYR A 666 6.37 -23.07 17.68
N SER A 667 5.56 -23.07 18.74
CA SER A 667 5.49 -21.94 19.68
C SER A 667 6.81 -21.70 20.41
N LYS A 668 7.50 -22.77 20.85
CA LYS A 668 8.81 -22.63 21.50
C LYS A 668 9.87 -22.08 20.57
N ILE A 669 9.93 -22.56 19.33
CA ILE A 669 10.88 -22.11 18.32
C ILE A 669 10.62 -20.63 17.99
N LYS A 670 9.36 -20.29 17.70
CA LYS A 670 8.95 -18.92 17.37
C LYS A 670 9.31 -17.96 18.50
N ASN A 671 8.96 -18.28 19.75
CA ASN A 671 9.23 -17.41 20.88
C ASN A 671 10.74 -17.21 21.09
N LYS A 672 11.54 -18.28 21.01
CA LYS A 672 13.01 -18.17 21.14
C LYS A 672 13.62 -17.34 20.03
N MET A 673 13.16 -17.52 18.80
CA MET A 673 13.58 -16.73 17.64
C MET A 673 13.26 -15.24 17.82
N LEU A 674 12.03 -14.93 18.25
CA LEU A 674 11.62 -13.54 18.46
C LEU A 674 12.42 -12.87 19.58
N LEU A 675 12.72 -13.59 20.64
CA LEU A 675 13.57 -13.09 21.73
C LEU A 675 14.93 -12.64 21.20
N ILE A 676 15.63 -13.51 20.44
CA ILE A 676 16.92 -13.18 19.82
C ILE A 676 16.82 -11.95 18.90
N CYS A 677 15.71 -11.86 18.13
CA CYS A 677 15.49 -10.72 17.25
C CYS A 677 15.32 -9.41 18.04
N HIS A 678 14.60 -9.45 19.16
CA HIS A 678 14.45 -8.29 20.04
C HIS A 678 15.78 -7.91 20.71
N ASP A 679 16.50 -8.87 21.29
CA ASP A 679 17.82 -8.64 21.91
C ASP A 679 18.80 -7.99 20.91
N PHE A 680 18.85 -8.50 19.67
CA PHE A 680 19.63 -7.88 18.60
C PHE A 680 19.19 -6.44 18.31
N CYS A 681 17.89 -6.18 18.20
CA CYS A 681 17.37 -4.85 17.92
C CYS A 681 17.64 -3.86 19.05
N ASP A 682 17.53 -4.30 20.30
CA ASP A 682 17.81 -3.50 21.50
C ASP A 682 19.31 -3.16 21.60
N LEU A 683 20.21 -4.09 21.21
CA LEU A 683 21.63 -3.79 21.05
C LEU A 683 21.90 -2.73 19.99
N MET A 684 21.13 -2.76 18.88
CA MET A 684 21.25 -1.73 17.84
C MET A 684 20.77 -0.36 18.31
N ASP A 685 19.80 -0.30 19.21
CA ASP A 685 19.30 0.96 19.78
C ASP A 685 20.28 1.60 20.79
N LYS A 686 21.19 0.81 21.36
CA LYS A 686 22.30 1.31 22.22
C LYS A 686 23.39 2.03 21.40
N LYS A 687 23.38 1.94 20.05
CA LYS A 687 24.34 2.59 19.15
C LYS A 687 23.86 3.98 18.75
N GLU A 688 24.79 4.80 18.26
CA GLU A 688 24.49 6.16 17.76
C GLU A 688 23.75 6.16 16.41
N GLU A 689 23.73 5.01 15.71
CA GLU A 689 23.07 4.86 14.43
C GLU A 689 21.56 4.71 14.59
N HIS A 690 20.85 5.34 13.66
CA HIS A 690 19.40 5.25 13.65
C HIS A 690 18.93 4.14 12.69
N TYR A 691 18.75 2.95 13.24
CA TYR A 691 18.11 1.82 12.52
C TYR A 691 16.61 1.78 12.83
N ALA A 692 15.80 1.39 11.86
CA ALA A 692 14.36 1.21 12.04
C ALA A 692 13.78 0.01 11.27
N GLU A 693 14.61 -0.72 10.54
CA GLU A 693 14.19 -1.90 9.77
C GLU A 693 15.36 -2.88 9.67
N PHE A 694 15.11 -4.14 10.03
CA PHE A 694 16.02 -5.25 9.80
C PHE A 694 15.27 -6.46 9.21
N GLY A 695 15.92 -7.15 8.28
CA GLY A 695 15.59 -8.53 7.93
C GLY A 695 16.65 -9.42 8.53
N LEU A 696 16.31 -10.17 9.56
CA LEU A 696 17.20 -11.08 10.27
C LEU A 696 17.07 -12.47 9.65
N ASP A 697 18.19 -13.04 9.22
CA ASP A 697 18.26 -14.37 8.66
C ASP A 697 18.67 -15.36 9.75
N ILE A 698 17.77 -16.25 10.10
CA ILE A 698 17.94 -17.23 11.18
C ILE A 698 17.95 -18.63 10.58
N ALA A 699 18.96 -19.41 10.95
CA ALA A 699 18.99 -20.83 10.72
C ALA A 699 18.37 -21.57 11.88
N LEU A 700 17.59 -22.62 11.61
CA LEU A 700 17.23 -23.62 12.62
C LEU A 700 18.10 -24.84 12.38
N ASP A 701 18.79 -25.31 13.42
CA ASP A 701 19.53 -26.57 13.33
C ASP A 701 18.56 -27.77 13.45
N GLU A 702 19.09 -28.99 13.36
CA GLU A 702 18.29 -30.21 13.41
C GLU A 702 17.53 -30.41 14.73
N GLN A 703 17.90 -29.71 15.81
CA GLN A 703 17.23 -29.69 17.09
C GLN A 703 16.24 -28.53 17.22
N GLY A 704 16.10 -27.68 16.18
CA GLY A 704 15.28 -26.48 16.18
C GLY A 704 15.88 -25.32 16.96
N TYR A 705 17.19 -25.36 17.25
CA TYR A 705 17.89 -24.25 17.89
C TYR A 705 18.16 -23.12 16.88
N PRO A 706 17.78 -21.87 17.18
CA PRO A 706 17.91 -20.75 16.25
C PRO A 706 19.30 -20.11 16.31
N TRP A 707 19.90 -19.90 15.15
CA TRP A 707 21.18 -19.25 14.89
C TRP A 707 21.00 -18.02 14.03
N LEU A 708 21.41 -16.84 14.50
CA LEU A 708 21.39 -15.60 13.71
C LEU A 708 22.57 -15.58 12.74
N LEU A 709 22.27 -15.68 11.45
CA LEU A 709 23.27 -15.79 10.38
C LEU A 709 23.64 -14.45 9.75
N GLU A 710 22.65 -13.57 9.56
CA GLU A 710 22.83 -12.30 8.86
C GLU A 710 21.76 -11.28 9.29
N ALA A 711 22.13 -10.01 9.31
CA ALA A 711 21.20 -8.89 9.50
C ALA A 711 21.26 -7.94 8.29
N ASN A 712 20.13 -7.70 7.67
CA ASN A 712 19.99 -6.90 6.47
C ASN A 712 19.07 -5.71 6.70
N ILE A 713 19.54 -4.47 6.47
CA ILE A 713 18.74 -3.25 6.64
C ILE A 713 17.89 -2.88 5.40
N PHE A 714 18.02 -3.63 4.29
CA PHE A 714 17.16 -3.50 3.11
C PHE A 714 16.59 -4.86 2.72
N PRO A 715 15.78 -5.46 3.60
CA PRO A 715 15.26 -6.79 3.32
C PRO A 715 14.37 -6.77 2.08
N SER A 716 14.42 -7.89 1.34
CA SER A 716 13.43 -8.19 0.31
C SER A 716 12.18 -8.74 0.97
N PHE A 717 11.02 -8.38 0.45
CA PHE A 717 9.73 -8.84 0.96
C PHE A 717 8.98 -9.71 -0.06
N LYS A 718 9.68 -10.24 -1.08
CA LYS A 718 9.02 -10.97 -2.18
C LYS A 718 8.30 -12.23 -1.70
N GLY A 719 8.92 -13.00 -0.82
CA GLY A 719 8.34 -14.23 -0.30
C GLY A 719 7.08 -13.99 0.51
N PHE A 720 7.01 -12.89 1.29
CA PHE A 720 5.80 -12.52 2.02
C PHE A 720 4.61 -12.28 1.10
N LYS A 721 4.85 -11.73 -0.09
CA LYS A 721 3.79 -11.50 -1.07
C LYS A 721 3.12 -12.81 -1.54
N ASP A 722 3.88 -13.89 -1.55
CA ASP A 722 3.43 -15.21 -2.00
C ASP A 722 2.76 -16.00 -0.86
N ILE A 723 3.09 -15.70 0.41
CA ILE A 723 2.57 -16.38 1.61
C ILE A 723 1.34 -15.66 2.17
N ASP A 724 1.47 -14.34 2.40
CA ASP A 724 0.45 -13.51 3.04
C ASP A 724 0.56 -12.06 2.53
N PHE A 725 -0.35 -11.70 1.65
CA PHE A 725 -0.34 -10.37 1.03
C PHE A 725 -0.66 -9.23 2.01
N GLU A 726 -1.48 -9.47 3.02
CA GLU A 726 -1.77 -8.47 4.04
C GLU A 726 -0.54 -8.20 4.91
N MET A 727 0.15 -9.26 5.33
CA MET A 727 1.43 -9.14 6.02
C MET A 727 2.46 -8.39 5.16
N TYR A 728 2.56 -8.72 3.87
CA TYR A 728 3.41 -7.99 2.93
C TYR A 728 3.10 -6.48 2.93
N LEU A 729 1.82 -6.10 2.89
CA LEU A 729 1.41 -4.70 2.91
C LEU A 729 1.70 -4.04 4.27
N LYS A 730 1.44 -4.72 5.38
CA LYS A 730 1.79 -4.23 6.74
C LYS A 730 3.29 -3.91 6.85
N ILE A 731 4.14 -4.82 6.40
CA ILE A 731 5.61 -4.59 6.35
C ILE A 731 5.94 -3.34 5.51
N ARG A 732 5.20 -3.09 4.43
CA ARG A 732 5.43 -1.94 3.55
C ARG A 732 4.96 -0.61 4.15
N TYR A 733 3.90 -0.62 4.96
CA TYR A 733 3.37 0.59 5.60
C TYR A 733 4.16 1.01 6.84
N GLN A 734 4.69 0.06 7.58
CA GLN A 734 5.30 0.28 8.89
C GLN A 734 6.41 1.36 8.90
N PRO A 735 7.35 1.43 7.93
CA PRO A 735 8.33 2.51 7.89
C PRO A 735 7.74 3.91 7.70
N LEU A 736 6.58 4.02 7.01
CA LEU A 736 5.88 5.29 6.85
C LEU A 736 5.21 5.71 8.16
N PHE A 737 4.52 4.78 8.82
CA PHE A 737 3.90 5.03 10.12
C PHE A 737 4.94 5.44 11.16
N TYR A 738 6.10 4.77 11.16
CA TYR A 738 7.22 5.16 11.99
C TYR A 738 7.71 6.58 11.68
N ALA A 739 7.87 6.93 10.40
CA ALA A 739 8.28 8.27 9.96
C ALA A 739 7.31 9.37 10.41
N VAL A 740 6.01 9.09 10.41
CA VAL A 740 4.95 9.99 10.90
C VAL A 740 5.09 10.20 12.42
N LYS A 741 5.19 9.09 13.16
CA LYS A 741 5.29 9.13 14.63
C LYS A 741 6.59 9.78 15.13
N LEU A 742 7.70 9.69 14.37
CA LEU A 742 8.94 10.40 14.69
C LEU A 742 8.76 11.92 14.71
N GLN A 743 7.90 12.45 13.84
CA GLN A 743 7.59 13.89 13.77
C GLN A 743 6.56 14.31 14.83
N GLY A 744 6.00 13.34 15.58
CA GLY A 744 4.95 13.58 16.57
C GLY A 744 3.58 13.81 15.95
N PHE A 745 3.32 13.32 14.72
CA PHE A 745 2.00 13.27 14.10
C PHE A 745 1.34 11.93 14.35
N ASP A 746 0.00 11.88 14.19
CA ASP A 746 -0.79 10.70 14.43
C ASP A 746 -0.94 9.84 13.16
N VAL A 747 -1.04 8.55 13.39
CA VAL A 747 -1.52 7.57 12.41
C VAL A 747 -2.86 7.07 12.92
N LEU A 748 -3.92 7.26 12.14
CA LEU A 748 -5.25 6.72 12.46
C LEU A 748 -5.20 5.20 12.31
N GLU A 749 -4.84 4.50 13.38
CA GLU A 749 -4.84 3.04 13.44
C GLU A 749 -6.23 2.55 13.85
N GLU A 750 -6.74 1.50 13.19
CA GLU A 750 -7.65 0.56 13.82
C GLU A 750 -6.85 -0.08 14.95
N GLU A 751 -7.39 -0.13 16.18
CA GLU A 751 -6.76 -0.83 17.31
C GLU A 751 -6.35 -2.22 16.82
N SER A 752 -5.06 -2.36 16.53
CA SER A 752 -4.57 -3.55 15.88
C SER A 752 -3.94 -4.47 16.91
N VAL A 753 -4.30 -5.71 16.80
CA VAL A 753 -3.73 -6.98 17.25
C VAL A 753 -2.22 -6.98 17.62
N PHE A 754 -1.47 -5.88 17.47
CA PHE A 754 -0.07 -5.76 17.89
C PHE A 754 0.12 -5.70 19.41
N ASP A 755 -0.90 -5.30 20.19
CA ASP A 755 -0.81 -5.24 21.64
C ASP A 755 -1.08 -6.59 22.33
N GLU A 756 -1.71 -7.56 21.67
CA GLU A 756 -2.03 -8.85 22.30
C GLU A 756 -0.81 -9.77 22.48
N VAL A 757 0.20 -9.67 21.64
CA VAL A 757 1.40 -10.53 21.74
C VAL A 757 2.40 -10.00 22.78
N TYR A 758 2.38 -8.70 23.05
CA TYR A 758 3.29 -8.09 24.04
C TYR A 758 2.75 -8.16 25.48
N ASN A 759 1.39 -8.15 25.64
CA ASN A 759 0.76 -8.20 26.98
C ASN A 759 0.61 -9.61 27.54
N GLN A 760 0.87 -10.67 26.77
CA GLN A 760 0.88 -12.05 27.29
C GLN A 760 2.22 -12.52 27.85
N ASN A 761 3.27 -11.70 27.77
CA ASN A 761 4.63 -12.03 28.24
C ASN A 761 5.19 -11.05 29.29
N GLN A 762 4.35 -10.22 29.91
CA GLN A 762 4.60 -9.57 31.20
C GLN A 762 3.77 -10.29 32.27
#